data_c940a7b8a1bc6bc4eb179ec67bf0005c
#
_entry.id   c940a7b8a1bc6bc4eb179ec67bf0005c
#
_cell.length_a   1.000
_cell.length_b   1.000
_cell.length_c   1.000
_cell.angle_alpha   90.00
_cell.angle_beta   90.00
_cell.angle_gamma   90.00
#
_symmetry.space_group_name_H-M   'P 1'
#
loop_
_entity.id
_entity.type
_entity.pdbx_description
1 polymer ?
#
loop_
_entity_poly.entity_id
_entity_poly.type
_entity_poly.pdbx_seq_one_letter_code
_entity_poly.pdbx_strand_id
1 'polypeptide(L)'
;TAPGAPAAVTAAPRAAAALPSPAASAAVGAPSAALPATTVRLPFASLGAFEPLRLRGADDARTINAGVRLDRVVTGARLRLTYAYSPSLVFPMSHLKVSVNGEVIATVPFDAAQAGRTVTQDIPIDPRYFSDFNQIGVRLIAHYTLDHCEDPANSALWADVSPTSELILDEAPVRLPNDLALLPAPFFDRRDNGLVRLPFVLPASADSATLRSAGVLASWFGALADYRHARFPVSSTLPSDDQAVVIGTAATLPAGLALPSVNGPLLAVADNPAAPGRKLLVVTGRTAAEVDDAVATLVLGRAALSGPAATVAHVDPGAPRKPYDAPRWLPVDRPIAFRELVSDPHALEVRGTAPDAIRLNLRVPADLHSWNGSGVPITLRYRYTAPTAQDNSTLAVEINDQLVKSYRLAPARAEDARGRLQLPLLSVPDGRVTSDVDIPAFRVGSGNQLQLRFTLDSQKTGLCSSTATEPQRAAVDPDSTIDFSHFVHYAQLPNLAYFANSGFPFTRFADLSQTAVVLPDRPTAQDLEAYLTMLGHMGEWTGFPALRVQLARAADVAALGGSKDLLVIDGASSSPLLAHWRAALPVAIGGPRGAGATRVAFSVDERWRNGVGRPDGGAHIEQSGPLATLAGFELPGSRGRSVVALTATEPGRLGELLDVFEKPGLVAQVQGDVAVVRAGTVDSLRVGEPYVVGFVPWYARVWTHAARHPVVLGAVGVVAGLLLALGAFSVLQRIAARRRGM
;
A
#
# COMPACT_ATOMS: atom_id res chain seq x y z
N THR A 1 22.64 31.72 -59.05
CA THR A 1 23.63 32.32 -58.13
C THR A 1 23.52 31.52 -56.81
N ALA A 2 24.44 30.56 -56.61
CA ALA A 2 24.62 29.82 -55.39
C ALA A 2 25.59 30.58 -54.45
N PRO A 3 25.43 30.60 -53.16
CA PRO A 3 26.45 31.06 -52.23
C PRO A 3 27.36 29.90 -51.78
N GLY A 4 28.64 30.25 -51.65
CA GLY A 4 29.74 29.33 -51.47
C GLY A 4 29.88 28.71 -50.13
N ALA A 5 30.63 27.59 -50.12
CA ALA A 5 31.07 26.84 -48.96
C ALA A 5 32.17 27.58 -48.16
N PRO A 6 32.21 27.51 -46.84
CA PRO A 6 33.34 28.01 -46.08
C PRO A 6 34.50 27.00 -46.01
N ALA A 7 35.68 27.54 -46.02
CA ALA A 7 37.00 26.89 -46.11
C ALA A 7 37.29 26.04 -44.82
N ALA A 8 37.94 24.89 -45.05
CA ALA A 8 38.52 24.05 -44.01
C ALA A 8 39.73 24.72 -43.36
N VAL A 9 39.72 24.89 -42.06
CA VAL A 9 40.88 25.30 -41.26
C VAL A 9 41.59 24.02 -40.78
N THR A 10 42.77 23.79 -41.32
CA THR A 10 43.72 22.77 -40.90
C THR A 10 44.33 23.16 -39.55
N ALA A 11 44.00 22.43 -38.48
CA ALA A 11 44.68 22.54 -37.19
C ALA A 11 45.87 21.58 -37.12
N ALA A 12 47.04 22.13 -36.83
CA ALA A 12 48.29 21.39 -36.60
C ALA A 12 48.21 20.51 -35.32
N PRO A 13 48.88 19.35 -35.28
CA PRO A 13 48.87 18.46 -34.11
C PRO A 13 49.67 19.08 -32.95
N ARG A 14 48.97 19.27 -31.84
CA ARG A 14 49.57 19.62 -30.54
C ARG A 14 50.19 18.37 -29.92
N ALA A 15 51.45 18.41 -29.54
CA ALA A 15 52.18 17.35 -28.84
C ALA A 15 51.49 16.96 -27.55
N ALA A 16 51.24 15.64 -27.37
CA ALA A 16 50.72 15.06 -26.18
C ALA A 16 51.78 15.14 -25.05
N ALA A 17 51.49 15.89 -24.00
CA ALA A 17 52.25 15.82 -22.75
C ALA A 17 51.97 14.51 -22.06
N ALA A 18 52.99 13.75 -21.75
CA ALA A 18 52.93 12.50 -20.99
C ALA A 18 52.42 12.76 -19.56
N LEU A 19 51.34 12.12 -19.19
CA LEU A 19 50.85 12.07 -17.82
C LEU A 19 51.80 11.21 -16.95
N PRO A 20 52.12 11.60 -15.70
CA PRO A 20 52.94 10.78 -14.81
C PRO A 20 52.15 9.54 -14.40
N SER A 21 52.78 8.36 -14.49
CA SER A 21 52.30 7.10 -13.90
C SER A 21 52.08 7.25 -12.41
N PRO A 22 50.95 6.84 -11.84
CA PRO A 22 50.81 6.72 -10.40
C PRO A 22 51.53 5.46 -9.95
N ALA A 23 52.58 5.61 -9.21
CA ALA A 23 53.15 4.55 -8.38
C ALA A 23 52.21 4.33 -7.20
N ALA A 24 51.24 3.46 -7.34
CA ALA A 24 50.40 2.98 -6.25
C ALA A 24 50.96 1.63 -5.77
N SER A 25 51.82 1.68 -4.80
CA SER A 25 52.06 0.53 -3.94
C SER A 25 50.88 0.47 -2.94
N ALA A 26 49.79 -0.15 -3.34
CA ALA A 26 48.74 -0.53 -2.42
C ALA A 26 49.19 -1.81 -1.72
N ALA A 27 49.41 -1.72 -0.43
CA ALA A 27 49.52 -2.88 0.43
C ALA A 27 48.25 -3.73 0.25
N VAL A 28 48.43 -4.93 -0.32
CA VAL A 28 47.37 -5.93 -0.38
C VAL A 28 47.07 -6.33 1.06
N GLY A 29 46.08 -5.71 1.66
CA GLY A 29 45.53 -6.13 2.94
C GLY A 29 45.10 -7.61 2.84
N ALA A 30 45.38 -8.36 3.88
CA ALA A 30 44.98 -9.77 4.01
C ALA A 30 43.50 -9.94 3.54
N PRO A 31 43.17 -11.04 2.86
CA PRO A 31 41.81 -11.26 2.41
C PRO A 31 40.88 -11.26 3.62
N SER A 32 40.08 -10.21 3.74
CA SER A 32 39.00 -10.18 4.72
C SER A 32 38.11 -11.37 4.45
N ALA A 33 37.90 -12.20 5.47
CA ALA A 33 37.07 -13.40 5.35
C ALA A 33 35.79 -13.07 4.59
N ALA A 34 35.55 -13.76 3.48
CA ALA A 34 34.34 -13.60 2.69
C ALA A 34 33.14 -13.92 3.59
N LEU A 35 32.20 -13.01 3.69
CA LEU A 35 30.95 -13.25 4.42
C LEU A 35 30.20 -14.42 3.74
N PRO A 36 29.59 -15.34 4.49
CA PRO A 36 28.94 -16.50 3.93
C PRO A 36 27.80 -16.09 3.00
N ALA A 37 27.68 -16.77 1.87
CA ALA A 37 26.53 -16.65 0.99
C ALA A 37 25.26 -17.16 1.71
N THR A 38 24.14 -16.54 1.45
CA THR A 38 22.82 -16.91 1.99
C THR A 38 21.89 -17.32 0.88
N THR A 39 21.12 -18.40 1.08
CA THR A 39 20.08 -18.79 0.14
C THR A 39 18.76 -18.11 0.50
N VAL A 40 18.25 -17.30 -0.43
CA VAL A 40 16.95 -16.63 -0.33
C VAL A 40 15.93 -17.40 -1.18
N ARG A 41 14.76 -17.68 -0.60
CA ARG A 41 13.64 -18.31 -1.29
C ARG A 41 12.52 -17.30 -1.43
N LEU A 42 12.12 -17.05 -2.66
CA LEU A 42 11.08 -16.09 -3.02
C LEU A 42 9.91 -16.84 -3.68
N PRO A 43 8.91 -17.29 -2.91
CA PRO A 43 7.67 -17.83 -3.49
C PRO A 43 7.01 -16.77 -4.39
N PHE A 44 6.40 -17.20 -5.47
CA PHE A 44 5.69 -16.28 -6.39
C PHE A 44 4.60 -15.48 -5.69
N ALA A 45 3.98 -16.07 -4.66
CA ALA A 45 3.04 -15.35 -3.79
C ALA A 45 3.69 -14.13 -3.11
N SER A 46 4.95 -14.23 -2.64
CA SER A 46 5.66 -13.10 -2.03
C SER A 46 6.11 -12.04 -3.05
N LEU A 47 6.14 -12.40 -4.32
CA LEU A 47 6.45 -11.50 -5.44
C LEU A 47 5.18 -10.92 -6.12
N GLY A 48 4.01 -11.05 -5.45
CA GLY A 48 2.75 -10.46 -5.89
C GLY A 48 1.83 -11.37 -6.70
N ALA A 49 2.21 -12.63 -6.96
CA ALA A 49 1.33 -13.61 -7.62
C ALA A 49 0.57 -14.44 -6.58
N PHE A 50 -0.42 -13.85 -5.93
CA PHE A 50 -1.24 -14.52 -4.90
C PHE A 50 -2.13 -15.62 -5.48
N GLU A 51 -2.50 -15.53 -6.76
CA GLU A 51 -3.25 -16.52 -7.53
C GLU A 51 -2.34 -17.23 -8.55
N PRO A 52 -2.74 -18.41 -9.03
CA PRO A 52 -2.03 -19.07 -10.11
C PRO A 52 -1.92 -18.16 -11.35
N LEU A 53 -0.73 -18.12 -11.96
CA LEU A 53 -0.55 -17.46 -13.24
C LEU A 53 -1.23 -18.31 -14.32
N ARG A 54 -2.37 -17.85 -14.79
CA ARG A 54 -3.17 -18.53 -15.80
C ARG A 54 -2.68 -18.14 -17.19
N LEU A 55 -2.06 -19.08 -17.89
CA LEU A 55 -1.67 -18.94 -19.29
C LEU A 55 -2.74 -19.57 -20.17
N ARG A 56 -3.22 -18.85 -21.16
CA ARG A 56 -4.37 -19.25 -21.99
C ARG A 56 -4.12 -18.94 -23.46
N GLY A 57 -4.55 -19.85 -24.32
CA GLY A 57 -4.40 -19.70 -25.78
C GLY A 57 -3.09 -20.28 -26.31
N ALA A 58 -2.87 -20.12 -27.61
CA ALA A 58 -1.72 -20.69 -28.32
C ALA A 58 -0.38 -20.03 -27.91
N ASP A 59 -0.43 -18.77 -27.48
CA ASP A 59 0.73 -17.98 -27.06
C ASP A 59 0.31 -16.96 -26.01
N ASP A 60 0.69 -17.20 -24.77
CA ASP A 60 0.42 -16.30 -23.65
C ASP A 60 1.61 -16.27 -22.69
N ALA A 61 1.88 -15.11 -22.12
CA ALA A 61 3.01 -14.88 -21.24
C ALA A 61 2.60 -14.11 -19.99
N ARG A 62 3.20 -14.49 -18.87
CA ARG A 62 3.08 -13.78 -17.59
C ARG A 62 4.47 -13.50 -17.05
N THR A 63 4.60 -12.37 -16.37
CA THR A 63 5.87 -11.95 -15.75
C THR A 63 5.71 -11.68 -14.27
N ILE A 64 6.76 -11.97 -13.52
CA ILE A 64 6.90 -11.65 -12.10
C ILE A 64 8.17 -10.84 -11.94
N ASN A 65 8.09 -9.80 -11.10
CA ASN A 65 9.24 -8.95 -10.82
C ASN A 65 9.93 -9.40 -9.53
N ALA A 66 11.27 -9.47 -9.57
CA ALA A 66 12.10 -9.77 -8.41
C ALA A 66 13.29 -8.81 -8.38
N GLY A 67 13.56 -8.21 -7.22
CA GLY A 67 14.72 -7.34 -7.05
C GLY A 67 15.88 -8.07 -6.38
N VAL A 68 17.09 -7.55 -6.57
CA VAL A 68 18.32 -7.93 -5.86
C VAL A 68 18.85 -6.71 -5.15
N ARG A 69 19.03 -6.79 -3.84
CA ARG A 69 19.51 -5.67 -3.01
C ARG A 69 20.87 -5.15 -3.46
N LEU A 70 21.12 -3.86 -3.28
CA LEU A 70 22.41 -3.21 -3.60
C LEU A 70 23.60 -3.82 -2.84
N ASP A 71 23.36 -4.30 -1.61
CA ASP A 71 24.37 -4.91 -0.76
C ASP A 71 24.51 -6.44 -0.99
N ARG A 72 23.99 -6.97 -2.10
CA ARG A 72 24.00 -8.39 -2.46
C ARG A 72 24.38 -8.57 -3.92
N VAL A 73 24.99 -9.70 -4.21
CA VAL A 73 25.21 -10.18 -5.58
C VAL A 73 24.77 -11.64 -5.68
N VAL A 74 24.05 -11.96 -6.74
CA VAL A 74 23.61 -13.33 -7.00
C VAL A 74 24.81 -14.15 -7.47
N THR A 75 25.10 -15.26 -6.78
CA THR A 75 26.18 -16.19 -7.10
C THR A 75 25.66 -17.51 -7.63
N GLY A 76 24.40 -17.83 -7.36
CA GLY A 76 23.69 -18.99 -7.88
C GLY A 76 22.20 -18.69 -7.94
N ALA A 77 21.49 -19.27 -8.92
CA ALA A 77 20.07 -19.10 -9.05
C ALA A 77 19.40 -20.31 -9.65
N ARG A 78 18.17 -20.60 -9.21
CA ARG A 78 17.29 -21.60 -9.81
C ARG A 78 15.83 -21.22 -9.62
N LEU A 79 15.01 -21.58 -10.59
CA LEU A 79 13.57 -21.47 -10.52
C LEU A 79 12.99 -22.85 -10.26
N ARG A 80 12.33 -23.03 -9.12
CA ARG A 80 11.48 -24.17 -8.84
C ARG A 80 10.08 -23.87 -9.34
N LEU A 81 9.76 -24.36 -10.55
CA LEU A 81 8.49 -24.11 -11.21
C LEU A 81 7.52 -25.24 -10.90
N THR A 82 6.39 -24.89 -10.28
CA THR A 82 5.27 -25.81 -10.01
C THR A 82 4.10 -25.40 -10.90
N TYR A 83 3.65 -26.31 -11.80
CA TYR A 83 2.67 -25.97 -12.83
C TYR A 83 1.81 -27.17 -13.20
N ALA A 84 0.69 -26.91 -13.85
CA ALA A 84 -0.17 -27.90 -14.49
C ALA A 84 -0.55 -27.42 -15.89
N TYR A 85 -0.86 -28.34 -16.77
CA TYR A 85 -1.20 -28.04 -18.17
C TYR A 85 -2.25 -29.01 -18.74
N SER A 86 -2.88 -28.56 -19.80
CA SER A 86 -3.99 -29.26 -20.43
C SER A 86 -3.58 -30.64 -20.99
N PRO A 87 -4.41 -31.67 -20.76
CA PRO A 87 -4.20 -33.00 -21.38
C PRO A 87 -4.51 -33.03 -22.88
N SER A 88 -5.11 -31.99 -23.42
CA SER A 88 -5.51 -31.92 -24.83
C SER A 88 -4.45 -31.29 -25.73
N LEU A 89 -3.24 -31.07 -25.23
CA LEU A 89 -2.16 -30.46 -26.00
C LEU A 89 -1.47 -31.46 -26.95
N VAL A 90 -0.96 -30.96 -28.05
CA VAL A 90 -0.01 -31.66 -28.91
C VAL A 90 1.38 -31.53 -28.28
N PHE A 91 1.75 -32.49 -27.41
CA PHE A 91 2.93 -32.39 -26.55
C PHE A 91 4.25 -32.16 -27.30
N PRO A 92 4.56 -32.73 -28.47
CA PRO A 92 5.79 -32.42 -29.18
C PRO A 92 5.94 -30.95 -29.62
N MET A 93 4.82 -30.25 -29.76
CA MET A 93 4.80 -28.85 -30.21
C MET A 93 4.55 -27.87 -29.05
N SER A 94 4.05 -28.35 -27.93
CA SER A 94 3.63 -27.50 -26.80
C SER A 94 4.67 -27.52 -25.68
N HIS A 95 4.96 -26.34 -25.13
CA HIS A 95 5.98 -26.20 -24.08
C HIS A 95 5.83 -24.88 -23.34
N LEU A 96 6.47 -24.77 -22.18
CA LEU A 96 6.70 -23.51 -21.52
C LEU A 96 8.09 -22.96 -21.88
N LYS A 97 8.20 -21.67 -22.12
CA LYS A 97 9.47 -20.94 -22.16
C LYS A 97 9.63 -20.14 -20.88
N VAL A 98 10.78 -20.27 -20.26
CA VAL A 98 11.17 -19.45 -19.10
C VAL A 98 12.20 -18.44 -19.55
N SER A 99 11.99 -17.19 -19.17
CA SER A 99 12.90 -16.08 -19.49
C SER A 99 13.26 -15.29 -18.24
N VAL A 100 14.44 -14.68 -18.28
CA VAL A 100 14.90 -13.69 -17.30
C VAL A 100 15.29 -12.44 -18.05
N ASN A 101 14.69 -11.30 -17.71
CA ASN A 101 14.96 -10.01 -18.35
C ASN A 101 14.79 -10.04 -19.89
N GLY A 102 13.81 -10.83 -20.37
CA GLY A 102 13.55 -11.01 -21.80
C GLY A 102 14.36 -12.11 -22.50
N GLU A 103 15.44 -12.59 -21.91
CA GLU A 103 16.26 -13.67 -22.44
C GLU A 103 15.69 -15.05 -22.06
N VAL A 104 15.44 -15.91 -23.05
CA VAL A 104 14.94 -17.26 -22.82
C VAL A 104 16.06 -18.15 -22.29
N ILE A 105 15.91 -18.60 -21.04
CA ILE A 105 16.90 -19.42 -20.33
C ILE A 105 16.59 -20.92 -20.42
N ALA A 106 15.33 -21.28 -20.58
CA ALA A 106 14.91 -22.67 -20.67
C ALA A 106 13.63 -22.83 -21.48
N THR A 107 13.54 -24.00 -22.16
CA THR A 107 12.29 -24.48 -22.72
C THR A 107 11.93 -25.78 -22.00
N VAL A 108 10.74 -25.80 -21.41
CA VAL A 108 10.21 -26.92 -20.62
C VAL A 108 9.19 -27.67 -21.48
N PRO A 109 9.55 -28.83 -22.06
CA PRO A 109 8.61 -29.62 -22.85
C PRO A 109 7.53 -30.21 -21.95
N PHE A 110 6.35 -30.41 -22.48
CA PHE A 110 5.27 -31.11 -21.81
C PHE A 110 5.34 -32.64 -22.06
N ASP A 111 4.99 -33.40 -21.02
CA ASP A 111 4.93 -34.87 -21.08
C ASP A 111 3.48 -35.34 -20.96
N ALA A 112 3.03 -36.14 -21.92
CA ALA A 112 1.68 -36.74 -21.94
C ALA A 112 1.34 -37.49 -20.64
N ALA A 113 2.32 -38.13 -20.00
CA ALA A 113 2.12 -38.92 -18.79
C ALA A 113 1.82 -38.02 -17.54
N GLN A 114 2.18 -36.75 -17.59
CA GLN A 114 2.02 -35.78 -16.49
C GLN A 114 0.86 -34.81 -16.73
N ALA A 115 0.23 -34.85 -17.88
CA ALA A 115 -0.84 -33.91 -18.26
C ALA A 115 -2.01 -33.95 -17.29
N GLY A 116 -2.53 -32.77 -16.97
CA GLY A 116 -3.60 -32.57 -15.97
C GLY A 116 -3.19 -32.75 -14.51
N ARG A 117 -1.90 -33.02 -14.25
CA ARG A 117 -1.35 -33.15 -12.88
C ARG A 117 -0.45 -31.97 -12.57
N THR A 118 -0.24 -31.71 -11.27
CA THR A 118 0.76 -30.75 -10.82
C THR A 118 2.16 -31.34 -10.98
N VAL A 119 3.02 -30.63 -11.69
CA VAL A 119 4.43 -30.98 -11.94
C VAL A 119 5.31 -29.95 -11.28
N THR A 120 6.42 -30.37 -10.68
CA THR A 120 7.44 -29.47 -10.16
C THR A 120 8.77 -29.76 -10.82
N GLN A 121 9.43 -28.73 -11.33
CA GLN A 121 10.71 -28.82 -11.99
C GLN A 121 11.66 -27.73 -11.54
N ASP A 122 12.91 -28.08 -11.24
CA ASP A 122 13.98 -27.14 -10.94
C ASP A 122 14.70 -26.76 -12.24
N ILE A 123 14.77 -25.47 -12.53
CA ILE A 123 15.39 -24.88 -13.71
C ILE A 123 16.59 -24.06 -13.23
N PRO A 124 17.83 -24.46 -13.55
CA PRO A 124 19.00 -23.66 -13.20
C PRO A 124 19.05 -22.37 -14.02
N ILE A 125 19.45 -21.28 -13.38
CA ILE A 125 19.58 -19.96 -14.00
C ILE A 125 21.02 -19.49 -13.83
N ASP A 126 21.64 -19.00 -14.90
CA ASP A 126 22.96 -18.37 -14.79
C ASP A 126 22.82 -17.06 -14.03
N PRO A 127 23.58 -16.85 -12.93
CA PRO A 127 23.52 -15.62 -12.12
C PRO A 127 23.75 -14.33 -12.93
N ARG A 128 24.46 -14.41 -14.04
CA ARG A 128 24.76 -13.24 -14.90
C ARG A 128 23.52 -12.61 -15.54
N TYR A 129 22.38 -13.29 -15.57
CA TYR A 129 21.12 -12.72 -16.03
C TYR A 129 20.48 -11.78 -15.02
N PHE A 130 20.93 -11.79 -13.75
CA PHE A 130 20.35 -10.95 -12.72
C PHE A 130 20.97 -9.57 -12.68
N SER A 131 20.11 -8.57 -12.58
CA SER A 131 20.42 -7.15 -12.34
C SER A 131 19.70 -6.66 -11.09
N ASP A 132 19.66 -5.35 -10.87
CA ASP A 132 18.96 -4.71 -9.75
C ASP A 132 17.46 -5.07 -9.70
N PHE A 133 16.80 -5.03 -10.86
CA PHE A 133 15.38 -5.39 -11.04
C PHE A 133 15.27 -6.41 -12.16
N ASN A 134 14.58 -7.49 -11.88
CA ASN A 134 14.51 -8.62 -12.79
C ASN A 134 13.06 -9.00 -13.08
N GLN A 135 12.81 -9.37 -14.33
CA GLN A 135 11.55 -9.93 -14.79
C GLN A 135 11.71 -11.40 -15.08
N ILE A 136 11.00 -12.23 -14.32
CA ILE A 136 10.92 -13.67 -14.57
C ILE A 136 9.67 -13.90 -15.41
N GLY A 137 9.86 -14.29 -16.67
CA GLY A 137 8.78 -14.56 -17.60
C GLY A 137 8.50 -16.06 -17.75
N VAL A 138 7.22 -16.41 -17.77
CA VAL A 138 6.76 -17.75 -18.15
C VAL A 138 5.81 -17.59 -19.33
N ARG A 139 6.14 -18.20 -20.47
CA ARG A 139 5.37 -18.12 -21.70
C ARG A 139 4.93 -19.51 -22.13
N LEU A 140 3.65 -19.66 -22.39
CA LEU A 140 3.06 -20.85 -22.96
C LEU A 140 3.10 -20.77 -24.48
N ILE A 141 3.63 -21.81 -25.13
CA ILE A 141 3.41 -22.10 -26.55
C ILE A 141 2.60 -23.38 -26.57
N ALA A 142 1.39 -23.34 -27.10
CA ALA A 142 0.46 -24.45 -26.99
C ALA A 142 -0.29 -24.67 -28.29
N HIS A 143 -0.41 -25.95 -28.65
CA HIS A 143 -1.13 -26.46 -29.83
C HIS A 143 -2.05 -27.61 -29.42
N TYR A 144 -3.28 -27.67 -29.93
CA TYR A 144 -4.22 -28.75 -29.65
C TYR A 144 -4.52 -29.61 -30.92
N THR A 145 -4.03 -29.17 -32.07
CA THR A 145 -4.18 -29.89 -33.35
C THR A 145 -2.94 -29.73 -34.21
N LEU A 146 -2.73 -30.67 -35.11
CA LEU A 146 -1.71 -30.58 -36.15
C LEU A 146 -2.23 -29.90 -37.43
N ASP A 147 -3.51 -29.58 -37.47
CA ASP A 147 -4.13 -28.91 -38.61
C ASP A 147 -3.76 -27.43 -38.63
N HIS A 148 -3.59 -26.85 -39.82
CA HIS A 148 -3.31 -25.42 -39.99
C HIS A 148 -4.44 -24.49 -39.54
N CYS A 149 -5.62 -25.05 -39.23
CA CYS A 149 -6.81 -24.32 -38.79
C CYS A 149 -6.98 -24.30 -37.29
N GLU A 150 -5.91 -24.17 -36.54
CA GLU A 150 -5.96 -24.07 -35.08
C GLU A 150 -6.63 -22.77 -34.61
N ASP A 151 -7.56 -22.87 -33.66
CA ASP A 151 -8.11 -21.71 -32.95
C ASP A 151 -7.19 -21.32 -31.79
N PRO A 152 -6.48 -20.18 -31.86
CA PRO A 152 -5.54 -19.78 -30.82
C PRO A 152 -6.21 -19.42 -29.49
N ALA A 153 -7.53 -19.23 -29.46
CA ALA A 153 -8.30 -18.93 -28.25
C ALA A 153 -9.03 -20.16 -27.67
N ASN A 154 -8.74 -21.37 -28.21
CA ASN A 154 -9.41 -22.59 -27.77
C ASN A 154 -9.18 -22.83 -26.26
N SER A 155 -10.26 -23.15 -25.52
CA SER A 155 -10.22 -23.41 -24.08
C SER A 155 -9.38 -24.60 -23.66
N ALA A 156 -9.00 -25.50 -24.61
CA ALA A 156 -8.07 -26.58 -24.37
C ALA A 156 -6.61 -26.13 -24.24
N LEU A 157 -6.29 -24.90 -24.64
CA LEU A 157 -4.94 -24.33 -24.60
C LEU A 157 -4.73 -23.61 -23.25
N TRP A 158 -4.20 -24.33 -22.27
CA TRP A 158 -3.93 -23.75 -20.97
C TRP A 158 -2.74 -24.37 -20.25
N ALA A 159 -2.10 -23.54 -19.42
CA ALA A 159 -1.20 -23.94 -18.36
C ALA A 159 -1.38 -22.98 -17.17
N ASP A 160 -1.33 -23.52 -15.95
CA ASP A 160 -1.43 -22.77 -14.72
C ASP A 160 -0.14 -22.93 -13.92
N VAL A 161 0.50 -21.83 -13.58
CA VAL A 161 1.71 -21.81 -12.72
C VAL A 161 1.30 -21.47 -11.30
N SER A 162 1.68 -22.31 -10.35
CA SER A 162 1.30 -22.20 -8.95
C SER A 162 1.98 -21.00 -8.27
N PRO A 163 1.30 -20.28 -7.36
CA PRO A 163 1.92 -19.31 -6.46
C PRO A 163 3.00 -19.89 -5.53
N THR A 164 3.02 -21.21 -5.37
CA THR A 164 4.06 -21.93 -4.61
C THR A 164 5.33 -22.16 -5.39
N SER A 165 5.41 -21.77 -6.67
CA SER A 165 6.68 -21.71 -7.40
C SER A 165 7.65 -20.77 -6.70
N GLU A 166 8.95 -21.09 -6.70
CA GLU A 166 9.96 -20.33 -5.95
C GLU A 166 11.11 -19.91 -6.86
N LEU A 167 11.47 -18.65 -6.82
CA LEU A 167 12.78 -18.18 -7.25
C LEU A 167 13.74 -18.35 -6.07
N ILE A 168 14.80 -19.14 -6.26
CA ILE A 168 15.79 -19.45 -5.23
C ILE A 168 17.11 -18.84 -5.66
N LEU A 169 17.60 -17.88 -4.86
CA LEU A 169 18.82 -17.14 -5.10
C LEU A 169 19.86 -17.44 -4.02
N ASP A 170 21.08 -17.78 -4.44
CA ASP A 170 22.24 -17.81 -3.57
C ASP A 170 22.93 -16.44 -3.68
N GLU A 171 22.92 -15.68 -2.60
CA GLU A 171 23.40 -14.31 -2.57
C GLU A 171 24.62 -14.15 -1.69
N ALA A 172 25.67 -13.54 -2.22
CA ALA A 172 26.83 -13.11 -1.46
C ALA A 172 26.72 -11.62 -1.10
N PRO A 173 27.10 -11.23 0.13
CA PRO A 173 27.09 -9.82 0.52
C PRO A 173 28.18 -9.02 -0.18
N VAL A 174 27.84 -7.79 -0.58
CA VAL A 174 28.74 -6.80 -1.15
C VAL A 174 29.01 -5.73 -0.08
N ARG A 175 30.26 -5.41 0.16
CA ARG A 175 30.61 -4.31 1.06
C ARG A 175 30.35 -2.98 0.38
N LEU A 176 29.37 -2.24 0.88
CA LEU A 176 29.14 -0.88 0.45
C LEU A 176 30.11 0.09 1.13
N PRO A 177 30.50 1.17 0.50
CA PRO A 177 31.23 2.24 1.17
C PRO A 177 30.36 2.91 2.24
N ASN A 178 31.02 3.54 3.22
CA ASN A 178 30.32 4.40 4.18
C ASN A 178 30.06 5.74 3.48
N ASP A 179 28.88 5.85 2.85
CA ASP A 179 28.51 7.04 2.07
C ASP A 179 27.03 7.35 2.23
N LEU A 180 26.74 8.53 2.74
CA LEU A 180 25.39 9.05 2.90
C LEU A 180 24.66 9.26 1.56
N ALA A 181 25.39 9.35 0.43
CA ALA A 181 24.79 9.44 -0.89
C ALA A 181 24.01 8.17 -1.28
N LEU A 182 24.29 7.03 -0.65
CA LEU A 182 23.58 5.78 -0.89
C LEU A 182 22.22 5.71 -0.17
N LEU A 183 21.96 6.60 0.80
CA LEU A 183 20.71 6.57 1.55
C LEU A 183 19.48 6.62 0.61
N PRO A 184 18.45 5.85 0.92
CA PRO A 184 18.21 5.08 2.15
C PRO A 184 18.87 3.69 2.20
N ALA A 185 19.55 3.22 1.12
CA ALA A 185 20.26 1.96 1.14
C ALA A 185 21.52 2.04 2.06
N PRO A 186 21.87 0.94 2.74
CA PRO A 186 21.29 -0.39 2.71
C PRO A 186 20.18 -0.60 3.76
N PHE A 187 19.78 0.43 4.52
CA PHE A 187 18.79 0.36 5.61
C PHE A 187 17.38 0.13 5.07
N PHE A 188 17.09 0.72 3.92
CA PHE A 188 15.94 0.44 3.08
C PHE A 188 16.41 0.34 1.63
N ASP A 189 16.10 -0.77 0.96
CA ASP A 189 16.37 -0.95 -0.46
C ASP A 189 15.07 -1.26 -1.21
N ARG A 190 14.79 -0.51 -2.27
CA ARG A 190 13.61 -0.73 -3.13
C ARG A 190 13.64 -2.06 -3.87
N ARG A 191 14.83 -2.64 -4.02
CA ARG A 191 15.06 -3.92 -4.69
C ARG A 191 14.72 -5.12 -3.82
N ASP A 192 14.60 -4.92 -2.52
CA ASP A 192 14.25 -5.98 -1.58
C ASP A 192 12.77 -6.36 -1.73
N ASN A 193 12.47 -7.66 -1.59
CA ASN A 193 11.15 -8.21 -1.84
C ASN A 193 10.35 -8.51 -0.55
N GLY A 194 10.99 -8.38 0.62
CA GLY A 194 10.42 -8.75 1.91
C GLY A 194 9.98 -7.58 2.78
N LEU A 195 9.42 -7.94 3.93
CA LEU A 195 9.15 -7.02 5.04
C LEU A 195 10.43 -6.25 5.42
N VAL A 196 10.31 -4.94 5.61
CA VAL A 196 11.42 -4.11 6.08
C VAL A 196 11.61 -4.31 7.57
N ARG A 197 12.64 -5.08 7.96
CA ARG A 197 13.03 -5.22 9.35
C ARG A 197 14.28 -4.39 9.61
N LEU A 198 14.15 -3.32 10.40
CA LEU A 198 15.25 -2.40 10.68
C LEU A 198 15.35 -2.13 12.19
N PRO A 199 16.31 -2.75 12.89
CA PRO A 199 16.55 -2.52 14.30
C PRO A 199 16.93 -1.06 14.61
N PHE A 200 16.37 -0.52 15.71
CA PHE A 200 16.72 0.77 16.29
C PHE A 200 17.50 0.55 17.59
N VAL A 201 18.65 1.15 17.69
CA VAL A 201 19.49 1.15 18.88
C VAL A 201 19.28 2.48 19.60
N LEU A 202 18.66 2.42 20.78
CA LEU A 202 18.30 3.56 21.60
C LEU A 202 19.02 3.52 22.94
N PRO A 203 19.36 4.66 23.54
CA PRO A 203 19.86 4.69 24.91
C PRO A 203 18.87 4.04 25.89
N ALA A 204 19.34 3.30 26.86
CA ALA A 204 18.51 2.62 27.85
C ALA A 204 17.59 3.61 28.63
N SER A 205 17.98 4.87 28.72
CA SER A 205 17.23 5.97 29.35
C SER A 205 16.98 7.11 28.36
N ALA A 206 16.47 6.77 27.15
CA ALA A 206 16.14 7.79 26.15
C ALA A 206 15.08 8.77 26.67
N ASP A 207 15.33 10.06 26.49
CA ASP A 207 14.36 11.09 26.81
C ASP A 207 13.23 11.16 25.77
N SER A 208 12.15 11.85 26.10
CA SER A 208 10.98 11.94 25.19
C SER A 208 11.30 12.64 23.87
N ALA A 209 12.28 13.54 23.83
CA ALA A 209 12.69 14.20 22.59
C ALA A 209 13.43 13.23 21.66
N THR A 210 14.40 12.47 22.19
CA THR A 210 15.11 11.40 21.42
C THR A 210 14.13 10.33 20.93
N LEU A 211 13.19 9.89 21.78
CA LEU A 211 12.15 8.92 21.35
C LEU A 211 11.25 9.48 20.27
N ARG A 212 10.87 10.77 20.35
CA ARG A 212 10.08 11.44 19.29
C ARG A 212 10.86 11.45 17.97
N SER A 213 12.12 11.83 18.00
CA SER A 213 13.00 11.84 16.82
C SER A 213 13.14 10.44 16.21
N ALA A 214 13.26 9.38 17.04
CA ALA A 214 13.25 7.98 16.58
C ALA A 214 11.92 7.63 15.89
N GLY A 215 10.80 8.06 16.45
CA GLY A 215 9.47 7.85 15.86
C GLY A 215 9.28 8.54 14.52
N VAL A 216 9.77 9.78 14.37
CA VAL A 216 9.78 10.50 13.09
C VAL A 216 10.58 9.73 12.05
N LEU A 217 11.77 9.24 12.43
CA LEU A 217 12.63 8.47 11.53
C LEU A 217 12.00 7.12 11.15
N ALA A 218 11.40 6.41 12.10
CA ALA A 218 10.67 5.18 11.84
C ALA A 218 9.49 5.40 10.87
N SER A 219 8.75 6.50 11.04
CA SER A 219 7.65 6.85 10.13
C SER A 219 8.14 7.15 8.70
N TRP A 220 9.33 7.74 8.55
CA TRP A 220 9.95 7.95 7.24
C TRP A 220 10.32 6.63 6.57
N PHE A 221 10.93 5.69 7.30
CA PHE A 221 11.19 4.35 6.76
C PHE A 221 9.90 3.61 6.42
N GLY A 222 8.85 3.74 7.22
CA GLY A 222 7.52 3.22 6.91
C GLY A 222 6.93 3.82 5.63
N ALA A 223 7.09 5.14 5.43
CA ALA A 223 6.70 5.80 4.19
C ALA A 223 7.49 5.28 2.98
N LEU A 224 8.75 4.91 3.13
CA LEU A 224 9.55 4.29 2.07
C LEU A 224 9.15 2.83 1.81
N ALA A 225 8.82 2.08 2.87
CA ALA A 225 8.50 0.65 2.80
C ALA A 225 7.22 0.37 1.99
N ASP A 226 6.22 1.26 2.08
CA ASP A 226 4.95 1.15 1.38
C ASP A 226 4.25 -0.21 1.65
N TYR A 227 3.76 -0.89 0.59
CA TYR A 227 3.09 -2.20 0.66
C TYR A 227 3.92 -3.32 1.30
N ARG A 228 5.23 -3.13 1.44
CA ARG A 228 6.14 -4.10 2.08
C ARG A 228 6.03 -4.11 3.59
N HIS A 229 5.41 -3.08 4.19
CA HIS A 229 5.36 -2.82 5.61
C HIS A 229 6.76 -2.71 6.26
N ALA A 230 6.82 -2.21 7.48
CA ALA A 230 8.08 -2.09 8.21
C ALA A 230 7.89 -2.44 9.69
N ARG A 231 8.90 -3.12 10.26
CA ARG A 231 8.98 -3.43 11.68
C ARG A 231 10.30 -2.93 12.24
N PHE A 232 10.26 -2.31 13.42
CA PHE A 232 11.40 -1.65 14.02
C PHE A 232 11.69 -2.21 15.41
N PRO A 233 12.40 -3.37 15.50
CA PRO A 233 12.85 -3.90 16.78
C PRO A 233 13.74 -2.91 17.52
N VAL A 234 13.61 -2.83 18.85
CA VAL A 234 14.37 -1.89 19.67
C VAL A 234 15.29 -2.62 20.62
N SER A 235 16.55 -2.17 20.69
CA SER A 235 17.52 -2.64 21.67
C SER A 235 18.37 -1.47 22.19
N SER A 236 19.11 -1.70 23.28
CA SER A 236 20.15 -0.77 23.77
C SER A 236 21.57 -1.18 23.32
N THR A 237 21.70 -2.30 22.62
CA THR A 237 22.97 -2.85 22.13
C THR A 237 22.95 -3.01 20.62
N LEU A 238 24.14 -2.94 20.00
CA LEU A 238 24.28 -3.14 18.57
C LEU A 238 23.89 -4.59 18.18
N PRO A 239 23.14 -4.80 17.10
CA PRO A 239 22.80 -6.14 16.64
C PRO A 239 24.04 -6.85 16.08
N SER A 240 24.12 -8.17 16.29
CA SER A 240 25.25 -9.01 15.90
C SER A 240 25.22 -9.49 14.45
N ASP A 241 24.12 -9.33 13.76
CA ASP A 241 23.87 -9.92 12.44
C ASP A 241 23.13 -9.01 11.44
N ASP A 242 22.74 -7.79 11.88
CA ASP A 242 21.88 -6.92 11.10
C ASP A 242 22.46 -5.49 10.96
N GLN A 243 21.86 -4.74 10.05
CA GLN A 243 22.02 -3.30 9.95
C GLN A 243 21.14 -2.64 11.00
N ALA A 244 21.49 -1.45 11.45
CA ALA A 244 20.66 -0.75 12.42
C ALA A 244 20.69 0.77 12.26
N VAL A 245 19.68 1.42 12.81
CA VAL A 245 19.67 2.85 13.11
C VAL A 245 20.13 3.04 14.55
N VAL A 246 21.13 3.87 14.75
CA VAL A 246 21.60 4.29 16.09
C VAL A 246 21.20 5.75 16.28
N ILE A 247 20.41 6.06 17.28
CA ILE A 247 19.94 7.41 17.53
C ILE A 247 20.10 7.80 19.00
N GLY A 248 20.66 8.96 19.23
CA GLY A 248 20.88 9.52 20.57
C GLY A 248 21.84 10.68 20.56
N THR A 249 22.03 11.33 21.69
CA THR A 249 23.07 12.37 21.84
C THR A 249 24.46 11.73 21.86
N ALA A 250 25.50 12.49 21.53
CA ALA A 250 26.90 12.02 21.51
C ALA A 250 27.31 11.35 22.83
N ALA A 251 26.76 11.80 23.97
CA ALA A 251 27.05 11.23 25.28
C ALA A 251 26.37 9.87 25.54
N THR A 252 25.36 9.51 24.76
CA THR A 252 24.55 8.31 24.99
C THR A 252 24.71 7.24 23.90
N LEU A 253 25.57 7.51 22.90
CA LEU A 253 25.84 6.54 21.83
C LEU A 253 26.61 5.31 22.38
N PRO A 254 26.40 4.13 21.77
CA PRO A 254 27.24 2.97 22.07
C PRO A 254 28.73 3.25 21.85
N ALA A 255 29.57 2.71 22.73
CA ALA A 255 31.02 2.84 22.60
C ALA A 255 31.54 2.10 21.35
N GLY A 256 32.68 2.57 20.81
CA GLY A 256 33.39 1.88 19.72
C GLY A 256 32.89 2.25 18.31
N LEU A 257 32.00 3.19 18.17
CA LEU A 257 31.61 3.71 16.86
C LEU A 257 32.70 4.61 16.26
N ALA A 258 33.10 4.34 15.03
CA ALA A 258 34.06 5.18 14.30
C ALA A 258 33.34 6.41 13.71
N LEU A 259 33.23 7.47 14.53
CA LEU A 259 32.58 8.71 14.16
C LEU A 259 33.55 9.89 14.21
N PRO A 260 33.33 10.94 13.39
CA PRO A 260 34.03 12.22 13.58
C PRO A 260 33.54 12.91 14.87
N SER A 261 34.25 13.96 15.28
CA SER A 261 33.82 14.79 16.42
C SER A 261 32.45 15.37 16.23
N VAL A 262 31.56 15.16 17.20
CA VAL A 262 30.18 15.67 17.14
C VAL A 262 30.14 17.14 17.60
N ASN A 263 30.14 18.06 16.63
CA ASN A 263 30.16 19.49 16.89
C ASN A 263 28.79 20.17 16.62
N GLY A 264 27.77 19.38 16.28
CA GLY A 264 26.41 19.81 15.93
C GLY A 264 25.56 18.63 15.50
N PRO A 265 24.41 18.87 14.86
CA PRO A 265 23.59 17.82 14.29
C PRO A 265 24.39 17.00 13.28
N LEU A 266 24.49 15.70 13.46
CA LEU A 266 25.36 14.80 12.65
C LEU A 266 24.58 13.60 12.13
N LEU A 267 24.71 13.35 10.84
CA LEU A 267 24.34 12.12 10.17
C LEU A 267 25.60 11.37 9.76
N ALA A 268 25.66 10.07 9.98
CA ALA A 268 26.81 9.26 9.56
C ALA A 268 26.37 7.84 9.17
N VAL A 269 27.11 7.24 8.23
CA VAL A 269 27.08 5.81 7.95
C VAL A 269 28.40 5.22 8.41
N ALA A 270 28.33 4.25 9.32
CA ALA A 270 29.49 3.59 9.90
C ALA A 270 29.38 2.08 9.74
N ASP A 271 30.50 1.36 9.82
CA ASP A 271 30.47 -0.10 9.93
C ASP A 271 29.96 -0.52 11.30
N ASN A 272 29.15 -1.59 11.35
CA ASN A 272 28.72 -2.17 12.61
C ASN A 272 29.87 -3.01 13.20
N PRO A 273 30.48 -2.61 14.35
CA PRO A 273 31.58 -3.36 14.93
C PRO A 273 31.14 -4.73 15.48
N ALA A 274 29.85 -4.91 15.79
CA ALA A 274 29.30 -6.18 16.25
C ALA A 274 28.89 -7.12 15.09
N ALA A 275 28.75 -6.60 13.87
CA ALA A 275 28.31 -7.37 12.69
C ALA A 275 29.15 -6.98 11.46
N PRO A 276 30.30 -7.66 11.21
CA PRO A 276 31.18 -7.35 10.09
C PRO A 276 30.41 -7.32 8.74
N GLY A 277 30.59 -6.23 7.99
CA GLY A 277 29.92 -6.02 6.69
C GLY A 277 28.51 -5.43 6.78
N ARG A 278 27.95 -5.24 7.97
CA ARG A 278 26.72 -4.52 8.20
C ARG A 278 26.98 -3.05 8.51
N LYS A 279 26.02 -2.20 8.20
CA LYS A 279 26.12 -0.75 8.36
C LYS A 279 25.22 -0.23 9.49
N LEU A 280 25.63 0.88 10.07
CA LEU A 280 24.86 1.66 11.03
C LEU A 280 24.54 3.02 10.42
N LEU A 281 23.27 3.41 10.44
CA LEU A 281 22.89 4.81 10.26
C LEU A 281 22.91 5.47 11.63
N VAL A 282 23.87 6.37 11.84
CA VAL A 282 24.01 7.09 13.11
C VAL A 282 23.43 8.47 12.97
N VAL A 283 22.45 8.78 13.81
CA VAL A 283 21.78 10.07 13.90
C VAL A 283 22.04 10.66 15.27
N THR A 284 22.83 11.73 15.36
CA THR A 284 23.30 12.24 16.65
C THR A 284 23.49 13.76 16.66
N GLY A 285 23.74 14.29 17.81
CA GLY A 285 24.04 15.68 18.09
C GLY A 285 24.54 15.85 19.52
N ARG A 286 24.92 17.04 19.91
CA ARG A 286 25.31 17.35 21.31
C ARG A 286 24.12 17.35 22.25
N THR A 287 22.95 17.72 21.71
CA THR A 287 21.67 17.84 22.43
C THR A 287 20.56 17.09 21.69
N ALA A 288 19.46 16.80 22.37
CA ALA A 288 18.28 16.19 21.75
C ALA A 288 17.66 17.08 20.63
N ALA A 289 17.77 18.41 20.74
CA ALA A 289 17.34 19.32 19.67
C ALA A 289 18.20 19.17 18.41
N GLU A 290 19.51 18.99 18.54
CA GLU A 290 20.39 18.72 17.40
C GLU A 290 20.12 17.34 16.77
N VAL A 291 19.74 16.35 17.57
CA VAL A 291 19.29 15.05 17.04
C VAL A 291 18.02 15.23 16.21
N ASP A 292 17.08 16.05 16.68
CA ASP A 292 15.85 16.36 15.95
C ASP A 292 16.12 17.07 14.61
N ASP A 293 17.07 18.04 14.61
CA ASP A 293 17.52 18.73 13.39
C ASP A 293 18.16 17.75 12.38
N ALA A 294 18.95 16.79 12.87
CA ALA A 294 19.55 15.76 12.02
C ALA A 294 18.46 14.88 11.39
N VAL A 295 17.46 14.43 12.18
CA VAL A 295 16.31 13.68 11.67
C VAL A 295 15.53 14.52 10.66
N ALA A 296 15.17 15.76 10.99
CA ALA A 296 14.39 16.61 10.10
C ALA A 296 15.11 16.84 8.75
N THR A 297 16.42 17.07 8.77
CA THR A 297 17.22 17.19 7.54
C THR A 297 17.15 15.94 6.68
N LEU A 298 17.30 14.76 7.29
CA LEU A 298 17.26 13.48 6.57
C LEU A 298 15.88 13.22 5.96
N VAL A 299 14.82 13.29 6.77
CA VAL A 299 13.48 12.88 6.32
C VAL A 299 12.83 13.86 5.35
N LEU A 300 13.25 15.14 5.37
CA LEU A 300 12.77 16.15 4.42
C LEU A 300 13.58 16.17 3.13
N GLY A 301 14.73 15.47 3.07
CA GLY A 301 15.58 15.40 1.87
C GLY A 301 16.08 16.75 1.38
N ARG A 302 16.24 17.75 2.27
CA ARG A 302 16.59 19.13 1.91
C ARG A 302 18.09 19.37 1.79
N ALA A 303 18.92 18.36 2.05
CA ALA A 303 20.37 18.44 1.93
C ALA A 303 20.88 17.37 0.96
N ALA A 304 21.84 17.73 0.12
CA ALA A 304 22.63 16.77 -0.63
C ALA A 304 23.66 16.16 0.34
N LEU A 305 23.42 14.92 0.77
CA LEU A 305 24.27 14.20 1.68
C LEU A 305 25.27 13.36 0.91
N SER A 306 26.55 13.38 1.32
CA SER A 306 27.60 12.56 0.71
C SER A 306 28.73 12.30 1.72
N GLY A 307 29.54 11.28 1.43
CA GLY A 307 30.62 10.85 2.30
C GLY A 307 30.15 10.10 3.55
N PRO A 308 31.07 9.71 4.44
CA PRO A 308 30.76 8.87 5.58
C PRO A 308 29.97 9.58 6.69
N ALA A 309 30.07 10.91 6.74
CA ALA A 309 29.38 11.72 7.75
C ALA A 309 29.17 13.16 7.25
N ALA A 310 28.10 13.77 7.70
CA ALA A 310 27.77 15.17 7.40
C ALA A 310 27.22 15.87 8.64
N THR A 311 27.79 17.01 9.02
CA THR A 311 27.15 17.93 9.95
C THR A 311 26.13 18.75 9.19
N VAL A 312 24.89 18.75 9.68
CA VAL A 312 23.77 19.44 9.01
C VAL A 312 23.33 20.67 9.78
N ALA A 313 22.64 21.56 9.10
CA ALA A 313 22.06 22.74 9.70
C ALA A 313 20.63 22.48 10.19
N HIS A 314 20.12 23.36 11.04
CA HIS A 314 18.70 23.38 11.39
C HIS A 314 17.83 23.54 10.14
N VAL A 315 16.80 22.73 10.02
CA VAL A 315 15.82 22.78 8.94
C VAL A 315 14.44 23.05 9.54
N ASP A 316 13.85 24.17 9.17
CA ASP A 316 12.45 24.44 9.53
C ASP A 316 11.52 23.44 8.78
N PRO A 317 10.75 22.62 9.49
CA PRO A 317 9.78 21.71 8.88
C PRO A 317 8.62 22.41 8.16
N GLY A 318 8.54 23.77 8.25
CA GLY A 318 7.50 24.57 7.62
C GLY A 318 6.19 24.61 8.43
N ALA A 319 5.11 25.07 7.81
CA ALA A 319 3.79 25.11 8.45
C ALA A 319 3.22 23.67 8.63
N PRO A 320 2.34 23.45 9.64
CA PRO A 320 1.61 22.20 9.76
C PRO A 320 0.83 21.89 8.48
N ARG A 321 0.75 20.60 8.17
CA ARG A 321 0.00 20.14 7.01
C ARG A 321 -1.51 20.38 7.17
N LYS A 322 -2.19 20.49 6.03
CA LYS A 322 -3.65 20.60 6.04
C LYS A 322 -4.28 19.22 6.31
N PRO A 323 -5.50 19.16 6.83
CA PRO A 323 -6.18 17.89 6.96
C PRO A 323 -6.40 17.26 5.57
N TYR A 324 -6.26 15.95 5.50
CA TYR A 324 -6.51 15.13 4.30
C TYR A 324 -5.59 15.40 3.09
N ASP A 325 -4.43 16.02 3.31
CA ASP A 325 -3.45 16.33 2.27
C ASP A 325 -2.29 15.31 2.20
N ALA A 326 -2.48 14.11 2.72
CA ALA A 326 -1.45 13.08 2.72
C ALA A 326 -0.99 12.76 1.29
N PRO A 327 0.34 12.70 1.01
CA PRO A 327 0.86 12.51 -0.35
C PRO A 327 0.38 11.24 -1.04
N ARG A 328 0.04 10.19 -0.28
CA ARG A 328 -0.50 8.94 -0.82
C ARG A 328 -2.01 8.92 -1.00
N TRP A 329 -2.70 9.92 -0.50
CA TRP A 329 -4.14 9.99 -0.64
C TRP A 329 -4.52 10.75 -1.90
N LEU A 330 -5.59 10.29 -2.52
CA LEU A 330 -6.16 10.99 -3.64
C LEU A 330 -6.80 12.30 -3.17
N PRO A 331 -6.64 13.40 -3.91
CA PRO A 331 -7.41 14.61 -3.69
C PRO A 331 -8.91 14.31 -3.70
N VAL A 332 -9.65 14.80 -2.71
CA VAL A 332 -11.09 14.58 -2.61
C VAL A 332 -11.91 15.83 -2.90
N ASP A 333 -11.27 16.87 -3.39
CA ASP A 333 -11.86 18.19 -3.70
C ASP A 333 -12.06 18.45 -5.21
N ARG A 334 -11.59 17.52 -6.05
CA ARG A 334 -11.70 17.62 -7.52
C ARG A 334 -11.72 16.23 -8.18
N PRO A 335 -12.18 16.13 -9.42
CA PRO A 335 -11.97 14.95 -10.24
C PRO A 335 -10.47 14.67 -10.46
N ILE A 336 -10.10 13.40 -10.49
CA ILE A 336 -8.72 12.92 -10.65
C ILE A 336 -8.63 12.17 -11.98
N ALA A 337 -7.70 12.57 -12.82
CA ALA A 337 -7.44 11.89 -14.08
C ALA A 337 -6.62 10.61 -13.86
N PHE A 338 -6.88 9.57 -14.66
CA PHE A 338 -6.19 8.28 -14.52
C PHE A 338 -4.68 8.39 -14.77
N ARG A 339 -4.22 9.37 -15.56
CA ARG A 339 -2.78 9.66 -15.69
C ARG A 339 -2.11 10.05 -14.38
N GLU A 340 -2.87 10.54 -13.38
CA GLU A 340 -2.33 10.86 -12.04
C GLU A 340 -2.21 9.62 -11.15
N LEU A 341 -2.84 8.49 -11.55
CA LEU A 341 -2.88 7.24 -10.78
C LEU A 341 -1.81 6.24 -11.23
N VAL A 342 -1.20 6.45 -12.39
CA VAL A 342 -0.19 5.56 -12.97
C VAL A 342 1.11 6.30 -13.19
N SER A 343 2.22 5.64 -12.92
CA SER A 343 3.56 6.16 -13.22
C SER A 343 3.96 5.94 -14.68
N ASP A 344 3.43 4.87 -15.30
CA ASP A 344 3.65 4.52 -16.69
C ASP A 344 2.31 4.55 -17.45
N PRO A 345 2.14 5.42 -18.46
CA PRO A 345 0.94 5.46 -19.30
C PRO A 345 0.62 4.12 -20.00
N HIS A 346 1.63 3.29 -20.28
CA HIS A 346 1.43 1.97 -20.89
C HIS A 346 0.71 0.98 -19.96
N ALA A 347 0.68 1.24 -18.64
CA ALA A 347 -0.13 0.46 -17.71
C ALA A 347 -1.66 0.55 -17.98
N LEU A 348 -2.09 1.52 -18.79
CA LEU A 348 -3.48 1.67 -19.23
C LEU A 348 -3.77 0.96 -20.56
N GLU A 349 -2.81 0.23 -21.12
CA GLU A 349 -2.94 -0.52 -22.37
C GLU A 349 -2.87 -2.01 -22.14
N VAL A 350 -3.67 -2.77 -22.86
CA VAL A 350 -3.67 -4.24 -22.78
C VAL A 350 -3.70 -4.86 -24.17
N ARG A 351 -3.18 -6.10 -24.27
CA ARG A 351 -3.10 -6.85 -25.52
C ARG A 351 -3.48 -8.31 -25.28
N GLY A 352 -4.10 -8.91 -26.26
CA GLY A 352 -4.55 -10.31 -26.22
C GLY A 352 -6.06 -10.43 -26.08
N THR A 353 -6.58 -11.66 -26.08
CA THR A 353 -8.03 -11.95 -26.01
C THR A 353 -8.56 -11.87 -24.58
N ALA A 354 -7.77 -12.31 -23.60
CA ALA A 354 -8.09 -12.24 -22.19
C ALA A 354 -6.90 -11.66 -21.40
N PRO A 355 -6.58 -10.38 -21.62
CA PRO A 355 -5.44 -9.74 -20.95
C PRO A 355 -5.67 -9.60 -19.45
N ASP A 356 -4.59 -9.38 -18.72
CA ASP A 356 -4.70 -8.98 -17.32
C ASP A 356 -5.50 -7.69 -17.16
N ALA A 357 -6.21 -7.57 -16.05
CA ALA A 357 -6.95 -6.34 -15.77
C ALA A 357 -6.00 -5.15 -15.58
N ILE A 358 -6.36 -4.00 -16.13
CA ILE A 358 -5.75 -2.72 -15.76
C ILE A 358 -6.11 -2.46 -14.30
N ARG A 359 -5.09 -2.28 -13.44
CA ARG A 359 -5.26 -2.09 -12.00
C ARG A 359 -4.84 -0.68 -11.59
N LEU A 360 -5.75 0.04 -10.97
CA LEU A 360 -5.53 1.38 -10.43
C LEU A 360 -5.73 1.34 -8.92
N ASN A 361 -4.67 1.60 -8.17
CA ASN A 361 -4.72 1.63 -6.72
C ASN A 361 -5.21 3.01 -6.25
N LEU A 362 -6.26 3.01 -5.43
CA LEU A 362 -6.92 4.20 -4.94
C LEU A 362 -6.81 4.22 -3.42
N ARG A 363 -6.17 5.23 -2.85
CA ARG A 363 -6.15 5.44 -1.41
C ARG A 363 -6.87 6.73 -1.08
N VAL A 364 -7.92 6.63 -0.27
CA VAL A 364 -8.78 7.76 0.11
C VAL A 364 -8.91 7.83 1.62
N PRO A 365 -9.24 8.99 2.20
CA PRO A 365 -9.57 9.09 3.62
C PRO A 365 -10.67 8.11 4.04
N ALA A 366 -10.51 7.47 5.20
CA ALA A 366 -11.45 6.45 5.67
C ALA A 366 -12.83 7.01 6.08
N ASP A 367 -12.91 8.30 6.35
CA ASP A 367 -14.12 9.00 6.80
C ASP A 367 -14.93 9.64 5.66
N LEU A 368 -14.64 9.29 4.41
CA LEU A 368 -15.45 9.75 3.28
C LEU A 368 -16.85 9.14 3.34
N HIS A 369 -17.85 9.99 3.38
CA HIS A 369 -19.25 9.61 3.54
C HIS A 369 -20.13 10.22 2.45
N SER A 370 -20.94 9.39 1.80
CA SER A 370 -21.99 9.83 0.88
C SER A 370 -23.29 10.01 1.66
N TRP A 371 -23.66 11.24 1.90
CA TRP A 371 -24.87 11.56 2.65
C TRP A 371 -26.18 11.27 1.88
N ASN A 372 -26.15 11.25 0.55
CA ASN A 372 -27.28 10.97 -0.33
C ASN A 372 -27.28 9.54 -0.88
N GLY A 373 -26.32 8.71 -0.49
CA GLY A 373 -26.19 7.34 -0.98
C GLY A 373 -25.70 7.21 -2.42
N SER A 374 -25.28 8.33 -3.06
CA SER A 374 -24.67 8.27 -4.39
C SER A 374 -23.33 7.55 -4.33
N GLY A 375 -23.00 6.83 -5.41
CA GLY A 375 -21.70 6.23 -5.59
C GLY A 375 -20.62 7.25 -5.94
N VAL A 376 -19.41 6.74 -6.23
CA VAL A 376 -18.29 7.52 -6.75
C VAL A 376 -18.39 7.55 -8.27
N PRO A 377 -18.60 8.69 -8.91
CA PRO A 377 -18.68 8.77 -10.35
C PRO A 377 -17.31 8.53 -11.00
N ILE A 378 -17.32 7.71 -12.04
CA ILE A 378 -16.17 7.49 -12.92
C ILE A 378 -16.58 7.78 -14.35
N THR A 379 -15.87 8.68 -15.00
CA THR A 379 -16.00 8.93 -16.43
C THR A 379 -14.91 8.16 -17.17
N LEU A 380 -15.30 7.05 -17.80
CA LEU A 380 -14.38 6.20 -18.56
C LEU A 380 -14.37 6.61 -20.04
N ARG A 381 -13.16 6.78 -20.57
CA ARG A 381 -12.87 6.89 -22.00
C ARG A 381 -11.94 5.74 -22.37
N TYR A 382 -12.31 4.96 -23.37
CA TYR A 382 -11.52 3.79 -23.74
C TYR A 382 -11.57 3.52 -25.22
N ARG A 383 -10.61 2.75 -25.71
CA ARG A 383 -10.43 2.35 -27.10
C ARG A 383 -10.20 0.84 -27.13
N TYR A 384 -10.61 0.22 -28.19
CA TYR A 384 -10.43 -1.24 -28.38
C TYR A 384 -10.43 -1.59 -29.85
N THR A 385 -9.82 -2.74 -30.18
CA THR A 385 -9.97 -3.33 -31.50
C THR A 385 -11.44 -3.72 -31.67
N ALA A 386 -12.11 -3.17 -32.68
CA ALA A 386 -13.54 -3.36 -32.86
C ALA A 386 -13.86 -4.86 -33.08
N PRO A 387 -14.74 -5.43 -32.26
CA PRO A 387 -15.18 -6.82 -32.45
C PRO A 387 -16.05 -6.95 -33.69
N THR A 388 -16.20 -8.18 -34.18
CA THR A 388 -17.19 -8.51 -35.22
C THR A 388 -18.61 -8.48 -34.62
N ALA A 389 -19.63 -8.50 -35.47
CA ALA A 389 -21.02 -8.49 -35.00
C ALA A 389 -21.40 -9.73 -34.16
N GLN A 390 -20.64 -10.81 -34.24
CA GLN A 390 -20.87 -12.07 -33.53
C GLN A 390 -20.06 -12.18 -32.23
N ASP A 391 -19.10 -11.29 -32.02
CA ASP A 391 -18.20 -11.35 -30.87
C ASP A 391 -18.91 -10.88 -29.58
N ASN A 392 -18.53 -11.49 -28.45
CA ASN A 392 -19.03 -11.18 -27.12
C ASN A 392 -17.98 -10.40 -26.29
N SER A 393 -17.28 -9.48 -26.94
CA SER A 393 -16.27 -8.66 -26.27
C SER A 393 -16.89 -7.76 -25.21
N THR A 394 -16.24 -7.67 -24.04
CA THR A 394 -16.74 -6.92 -22.88
C THR A 394 -15.62 -6.14 -22.17
N LEU A 395 -16.05 -5.07 -21.50
CA LEU A 395 -15.26 -4.37 -20.48
C LEU A 395 -15.97 -4.51 -19.13
N ALA A 396 -15.39 -5.24 -18.20
CA ALA A 396 -15.85 -5.31 -16.83
C ALA A 396 -15.13 -4.27 -15.96
N VAL A 397 -15.89 -3.54 -15.15
CA VAL A 397 -15.41 -2.61 -14.14
C VAL A 397 -15.60 -3.26 -12.78
N GLU A 398 -14.53 -3.46 -12.06
CA GLU A 398 -14.51 -4.13 -10.76
C GLU A 398 -13.86 -3.21 -9.72
N ILE A 399 -14.29 -3.28 -8.47
CA ILE A 399 -13.66 -2.62 -7.34
C ILE A 399 -13.44 -3.64 -6.22
N ASN A 400 -12.20 -3.80 -5.77
CA ASN A 400 -11.83 -4.78 -4.76
C ASN A 400 -12.37 -6.19 -5.09
N ASP A 401 -12.13 -6.64 -6.32
CA ASP A 401 -12.58 -7.92 -6.89
C ASP A 401 -14.11 -8.11 -6.96
N GLN A 402 -14.88 -7.04 -6.78
CA GLN A 402 -16.34 -7.08 -6.91
C GLN A 402 -16.78 -6.39 -8.18
N LEU A 403 -17.52 -7.11 -9.03
CA LEU A 403 -18.07 -6.56 -10.27
C LEU A 403 -19.06 -5.42 -9.97
N VAL A 404 -18.78 -4.25 -10.52
CA VAL A 404 -19.68 -3.09 -10.50
C VAL A 404 -20.56 -3.07 -11.72
N LYS A 405 -19.95 -3.17 -12.89
CA LYS A 405 -20.65 -3.09 -14.18
C LYS A 405 -19.88 -3.78 -15.29
N SER A 406 -20.59 -4.34 -16.26
CA SER A 406 -20.01 -4.87 -17.49
C SER A 406 -20.64 -4.15 -18.69
N TYR A 407 -19.79 -3.76 -19.63
CA TYR A 407 -20.17 -3.15 -20.88
C TYR A 407 -19.88 -4.11 -22.03
N ARG A 408 -20.86 -4.32 -22.92
CA ARG A 408 -20.60 -4.99 -24.19
C ARG A 408 -19.93 -4.00 -25.14
N LEU A 409 -18.83 -4.39 -25.74
CA LEU A 409 -18.11 -3.58 -26.71
C LEU A 409 -18.86 -3.64 -28.06
N ALA A 410 -19.09 -2.48 -28.65
CA ALA A 410 -19.85 -2.40 -29.90
C ALA A 410 -19.02 -2.97 -31.08
N PRO A 411 -19.63 -3.73 -31.99
CA PRO A 411 -18.96 -4.19 -33.20
C PRO A 411 -18.68 -3.01 -34.16
N ALA A 412 -17.72 -3.18 -35.05
CA ALA A 412 -17.47 -2.24 -36.14
C ALA A 412 -18.75 -2.06 -36.97
N ARG A 413 -19.04 -0.83 -37.41
CA ARG A 413 -20.15 -0.58 -38.34
C ARG A 413 -19.87 -1.29 -39.67
N ALA A 414 -20.93 -1.79 -40.32
CA ALA A 414 -20.81 -2.54 -41.58
C ALA A 414 -20.10 -1.76 -42.70
N GLU A 415 -20.10 -0.43 -42.65
CA GLU A 415 -19.39 0.45 -43.59
C GLU A 415 -17.88 0.39 -43.41
N ASP A 416 -17.38 0.07 -42.22
CA ASP A 416 -15.97 -0.04 -41.91
C ASP A 416 -15.41 -1.45 -42.21
N ALA A 417 -16.27 -2.44 -42.41
CA ALA A 417 -15.91 -3.82 -42.74
C ALA A 417 -15.39 -4.01 -44.19
N ARG A 418 -15.47 -2.97 -45.03
CA ARG A 418 -14.95 -3.01 -46.41
C ARG A 418 -13.50 -2.54 -46.53
N GLY A 419 -12.58 -3.30 -45.94
CA GLY A 419 -11.21 -3.33 -46.47
C GLY A 419 -10.28 -2.17 -46.14
N ARG A 420 -10.55 -1.35 -45.13
CA ARG A 420 -9.54 -0.46 -44.54
C ARG A 420 -9.24 -0.91 -43.12
N LEU A 421 -7.94 -1.12 -42.86
CA LEU A 421 -7.40 -1.28 -41.54
C LEU A 421 -7.56 0.07 -40.80
N GLN A 422 -8.77 0.36 -40.34
CA GLN A 422 -8.99 1.50 -39.47
C GLN A 422 -8.90 0.96 -38.04
N LEU A 423 -7.73 1.19 -37.46
CA LEU A 423 -7.66 1.20 -36.02
C LEU A 423 -8.83 2.05 -35.54
N PRO A 424 -9.63 1.61 -34.54
CA PRO A 424 -10.77 2.40 -34.01
C PRO A 424 -10.38 3.80 -33.55
N LEU A 425 -9.09 4.09 -33.56
CA LEU A 425 -8.46 5.38 -33.33
C LEU A 425 -8.80 6.46 -34.35
N LEU A 426 -9.34 6.11 -35.54
CA LEU A 426 -9.44 7.04 -36.67
C LEU A 426 -10.82 7.14 -37.30
N SER A 427 -11.80 6.34 -36.92
CA SER A 427 -13.11 6.29 -37.62
C SER A 427 -14.25 7.08 -36.97
N VAL A 428 -14.10 7.49 -35.71
CA VAL A 428 -15.00 8.47 -35.09
C VAL A 428 -14.17 9.74 -34.89
N PRO A 429 -14.69 10.94 -35.07
CA PRO A 429 -13.90 12.16 -34.92
C PRO A 429 -13.00 12.19 -33.69
N ASP A 430 -13.28 11.35 -32.70
CA ASP A 430 -12.40 11.13 -31.56
C ASP A 430 -12.14 9.66 -31.20
N GLY A 431 -12.73 8.67 -31.85
CA GLY A 431 -12.50 7.21 -31.61
C GLY A 431 -12.64 6.76 -30.15
N ARG A 432 -13.27 7.56 -29.32
CA ARG A 432 -13.37 7.38 -27.87
C ARG A 432 -14.80 7.03 -27.50
N VAL A 433 -14.94 5.97 -26.74
CA VAL A 433 -16.21 5.64 -26.06
C VAL A 433 -16.15 6.25 -24.68
N THR A 434 -17.17 7.01 -24.32
CA THR A 434 -17.30 7.58 -22.98
C THR A 434 -18.48 6.90 -22.27
N SER A 435 -18.24 6.43 -21.08
CA SER A 435 -19.27 5.81 -20.23
C SER A 435 -19.12 6.28 -18.81
N ASP A 436 -20.23 6.73 -18.23
CA ASP A 436 -20.27 7.13 -16.83
C ASP A 436 -20.64 5.92 -15.96
N VAL A 437 -19.88 5.71 -14.92
CA VAL A 437 -20.05 4.60 -13.97
C VAL A 437 -20.05 5.15 -12.56
N ASP A 438 -21.07 4.82 -11.79
CA ASP A 438 -21.11 5.11 -10.36
C ASP A 438 -20.68 3.86 -9.58
N ILE A 439 -19.59 3.96 -8.82
CA ILE A 439 -19.21 2.93 -7.86
C ILE A 439 -19.99 3.16 -6.57
N PRO A 440 -20.75 2.17 -6.09
CA PRO A 440 -21.46 2.30 -4.82
C PRO A 440 -20.51 2.66 -3.68
N ALA A 441 -20.82 3.70 -2.93
CA ALA A 441 -19.95 4.24 -1.87
C ALA A 441 -19.61 3.21 -0.76
N PHE A 442 -20.49 2.26 -0.50
CA PHE A 442 -20.27 1.21 0.50
C PHE A 442 -19.17 0.21 0.11
N ARG A 443 -18.76 0.19 -1.16
CA ARG A 443 -17.65 -0.66 -1.64
C ARG A 443 -16.29 0.03 -1.54
N VAL A 444 -16.26 1.33 -1.28
CA VAL A 444 -15.03 2.12 -1.22
C VAL A 444 -14.52 2.16 0.22
N GLY A 445 -13.39 1.53 0.49
CA GLY A 445 -12.66 1.61 1.76
C GLY A 445 -11.51 2.63 1.69
N SER A 446 -10.62 2.65 2.67
CA SER A 446 -9.43 3.52 2.67
C SER A 446 -8.40 3.14 1.59
N GLY A 447 -8.22 1.86 1.33
CA GLY A 447 -7.41 1.32 0.24
C GLY A 447 -8.28 0.53 -0.72
N ASN A 448 -8.24 0.87 -2.00
CA ASN A 448 -9.09 0.28 -3.02
C ASN A 448 -8.29 -0.02 -4.27
N GLN A 449 -8.73 -1.04 -5.02
CA GLN A 449 -8.20 -1.34 -6.34
C GLN A 449 -9.35 -1.32 -7.36
N LEU A 450 -9.32 -0.34 -8.25
CA LEU A 450 -10.18 -0.32 -9.42
C LEU A 450 -9.55 -1.18 -10.50
N GLN A 451 -10.30 -2.15 -11.01
CA GLN A 451 -9.87 -3.07 -12.06
C GLN A 451 -10.73 -2.90 -13.29
N LEU A 452 -10.09 -2.78 -14.45
CA LEU A 452 -10.73 -2.67 -15.74
C LEU A 452 -10.30 -3.87 -16.57
N ARG A 453 -11.19 -4.85 -16.69
CA ARG A 453 -10.92 -6.12 -17.35
C ARG A 453 -11.55 -6.17 -18.72
N PHE A 454 -10.73 -6.20 -19.75
CA PHE A 454 -11.17 -6.42 -21.11
C PHE A 454 -11.21 -7.93 -21.39
N THR A 455 -12.29 -8.38 -22.04
CA THR A 455 -12.37 -9.68 -22.71
C THR A 455 -12.65 -9.36 -24.16
N LEU A 456 -11.69 -9.70 -25.03
CA LEU A 456 -11.73 -9.35 -26.44
C LEU A 456 -11.91 -10.66 -27.23
N ASP A 457 -13.17 -10.96 -27.54
CA ASP A 457 -13.51 -12.14 -28.35
C ASP A 457 -13.20 -11.86 -29.82
N SER A 458 -12.68 -12.84 -30.52
CA SER A 458 -12.47 -12.78 -31.97
C SER A 458 -12.94 -14.10 -32.58
N GLN A 459 -14.20 -14.14 -33.00
CA GLN A 459 -14.70 -15.29 -33.70
C GLN A 459 -14.14 -15.34 -35.13
N LYS A 460 -13.56 -16.46 -35.47
CA LYS A 460 -13.07 -16.71 -36.83
C LYS A 460 -14.23 -17.16 -37.74
N THR A 461 -14.46 -16.42 -38.80
CA THR A 461 -15.43 -16.78 -39.84
C THR A 461 -14.69 -17.30 -41.06
N GLY A 462 -14.97 -18.54 -41.50
CA GLY A 462 -14.48 -19.13 -42.72
C GLY A 462 -13.57 -20.34 -42.51
N LEU A 463 -13.36 -21.12 -43.59
CA LEU A 463 -12.41 -22.22 -43.63
C LEU A 463 -10.98 -21.67 -43.47
N CYS A 464 -10.33 -21.99 -42.37
CA CYS A 464 -8.92 -21.62 -42.09
C CYS A 464 -8.59 -20.13 -42.16
N SER A 465 -9.38 -19.28 -41.62
CA SER A 465 -9.04 -17.83 -41.43
C SER A 465 -7.90 -17.59 -40.40
N SER A 466 -7.00 -18.57 -40.24
CA SER A 466 -6.09 -18.72 -39.11
C SER A 466 -4.74 -18.10 -39.26
N THR A 467 -4.43 -17.37 -40.29
CA THR A 467 -3.13 -16.73 -40.41
C THR A 467 -3.17 -15.34 -39.76
N ALA A 468 -2.40 -15.21 -38.67
CA ALA A 468 -2.04 -13.98 -38.02
C ALA A 468 -3.22 -13.00 -37.76
N THR A 469 -4.07 -13.35 -36.84
CA THR A 469 -4.93 -12.33 -36.22
C THR A 469 -4.02 -11.32 -35.54
N GLU A 470 -4.07 -10.07 -35.95
CA GLU A 470 -3.40 -9.01 -35.20
C GLU A 470 -3.84 -9.12 -33.74
N PRO A 471 -2.91 -9.01 -32.78
CA PRO A 471 -3.26 -9.14 -31.38
C PRO A 471 -4.31 -8.07 -31.04
N GLN A 472 -5.43 -8.51 -30.48
CA GLN A 472 -6.46 -7.63 -29.98
C GLN A 472 -5.85 -6.65 -28.99
N ARG A 473 -6.25 -5.38 -29.06
CA ARG A 473 -5.72 -4.32 -28.20
C ARG A 473 -6.86 -3.53 -27.60
N ALA A 474 -6.68 -3.12 -26.35
CA ALA A 474 -7.54 -2.15 -25.74
C ALA A 474 -6.72 -1.19 -24.87
N ALA A 475 -7.22 0.01 -24.68
CA ALA A 475 -6.59 1.03 -23.86
C ALA A 475 -7.66 1.87 -23.17
N VAL A 476 -7.40 2.25 -21.94
CA VAL A 476 -8.17 3.27 -21.23
C VAL A 476 -7.47 4.62 -21.42
N ASP A 477 -8.26 5.63 -21.75
CA ASP A 477 -7.73 6.98 -21.98
C ASP A 477 -7.20 7.54 -20.63
N PRO A 478 -5.98 8.08 -20.60
CA PRO A 478 -5.41 8.72 -19.42
C PRO A 478 -6.23 9.89 -18.86
N ASP A 479 -7.11 10.49 -19.67
CA ASP A 479 -8.04 11.56 -19.26
C ASP A 479 -9.37 11.03 -18.69
N SER A 480 -9.54 9.71 -18.55
CA SER A 480 -10.62 9.15 -17.72
C SER A 480 -10.51 9.68 -16.30
N THR A 481 -11.64 9.88 -15.63
CA THR A 481 -11.64 10.51 -14.29
C THR A 481 -12.42 9.72 -13.27
N ILE A 482 -12.01 9.82 -12.02
CA ILE A 482 -12.77 9.42 -10.83
C ILE A 482 -12.96 10.63 -9.92
N ASP A 483 -14.14 10.78 -9.32
CA ASP A 483 -14.51 12.00 -8.59
C ASP A 483 -15.06 11.69 -7.19
N PHE A 484 -14.37 12.20 -6.16
CA PHE A 484 -14.76 12.11 -4.75
C PHE A 484 -15.29 13.44 -4.18
N SER A 485 -15.39 14.50 -4.99
CA SER A 485 -15.70 15.86 -4.53
C SER A 485 -17.10 16.04 -3.91
N HIS A 486 -17.96 15.05 -4.10
CA HIS A 486 -19.32 15.06 -3.53
C HIS A 486 -19.41 14.43 -2.13
N PHE A 487 -18.31 13.86 -1.65
CA PHE A 487 -18.26 13.22 -0.35
C PHE A 487 -17.95 14.24 0.74
N VAL A 488 -18.43 13.96 1.93
CA VAL A 488 -18.14 14.74 3.14
C VAL A 488 -17.30 13.90 4.12
N HIS A 489 -16.49 14.57 4.93
CA HIS A 489 -15.74 13.91 5.98
C HIS A 489 -16.63 13.67 7.20
N TYR A 490 -17.04 12.43 7.40
CA TYR A 490 -17.91 12.02 8.49
C TYR A 490 -17.70 10.54 8.81
N ALA A 491 -17.40 10.24 10.06
CA ALA A 491 -17.29 8.87 10.54
C ALA A 491 -17.96 8.67 11.88
N GLN A 492 -18.58 7.53 12.07
CA GLN A 492 -19.02 7.05 13.38
C GLN A 492 -17.91 6.19 13.97
N LEU A 493 -17.39 6.61 15.11
CA LEU A 493 -16.35 5.95 15.88
C LEU A 493 -16.90 5.49 17.22
N PRO A 494 -16.24 4.58 17.96
CA PRO A 494 -15.01 3.93 17.57
C PRO A 494 -15.23 2.90 16.46
N ASN A 495 -14.27 2.81 15.54
CA ASN A 495 -14.24 1.80 14.50
C ASN A 495 -12.78 1.44 14.20
N LEU A 496 -12.32 0.35 14.77
CA LEU A 496 -10.94 -0.11 14.66
C LEU A 496 -10.56 -0.51 13.23
N ALA A 497 -11.54 -0.83 12.37
CA ALA A 497 -11.24 -1.08 10.95
C ALA A 497 -10.64 0.16 10.26
N TYR A 498 -11.10 1.36 10.60
CA TYR A 498 -10.51 2.60 10.06
C TYR A 498 -9.08 2.80 10.55
N PHE A 499 -8.83 2.50 11.82
CA PHE A 499 -7.48 2.56 12.36
C PHE A 499 -6.56 1.53 11.70
N ALA A 500 -6.98 0.27 11.64
CA ALA A 500 -6.16 -0.82 11.15
C ALA A 500 -5.80 -0.69 9.65
N ASN A 501 -6.67 -0.07 8.84
CA ASN A 501 -6.46 0.06 7.39
C ASN A 501 -5.87 1.41 6.95
N SER A 502 -5.91 2.44 7.80
CA SER A 502 -5.49 3.79 7.40
C SER A 502 -4.90 4.65 8.52
N GLY A 503 -4.89 4.15 9.76
CA GLY A 503 -4.48 4.92 10.92
C GLY A 503 -5.46 6.04 11.31
N PHE A 504 -6.67 6.08 10.71
CA PHE A 504 -7.65 7.10 11.06
C PHE A 504 -8.17 6.91 12.50
N PRO A 505 -8.31 8.00 13.29
CA PRO A 505 -8.27 9.41 12.92
C PRO A 505 -6.89 10.08 13.00
N PHE A 506 -5.84 9.40 13.43
CA PHE A 506 -4.50 9.97 13.67
C PHE A 506 -3.88 10.53 12.39
N THR A 507 -4.06 9.83 11.27
CA THR A 507 -3.50 10.18 9.95
C THR A 507 -4.24 11.30 9.23
N ARG A 508 -5.31 11.86 9.82
CA ARG A 508 -6.04 12.99 9.24
C ARG A 508 -5.12 14.15 8.85
N PHE A 509 -4.07 14.40 9.64
CA PHE A 509 -2.96 15.27 9.29
C PHE A 509 -1.73 14.41 9.03
N ALA A 510 -1.19 14.45 7.82
CA ALA A 510 -0.10 13.58 7.41
C ALA A 510 1.17 13.73 8.28
N ASP A 511 1.41 14.91 8.85
CA ASP A 511 2.51 15.21 9.78
C ASP A 511 2.22 14.81 11.23
N LEU A 512 1.07 14.23 11.51
CA LEU A 512 0.55 13.86 12.83
C LEU A 512 0.47 15.04 13.81
N SER A 513 0.24 16.25 13.32
CA SER A 513 0.18 17.47 14.15
C SER A 513 -0.96 17.48 15.19
N GLN A 514 -1.99 16.64 15.01
CA GLN A 514 -3.08 16.46 15.98
C GLN A 514 -3.05 15.12 16.71
N THR A 515 -1.91 14.42 16.69
CA THR A 515 -1.72 13.12 17.32
C THR A 515 -0.72 13.22 18.46
N ALA A 516 -1.02 12.57 19.56
CA ALA A 516 -0.06 12.31 20.63
C ALA A 516 0.01 10.81 20.92
N VAL A 517 1.24 10.30 21.09
CA VAL A 517 1.47 8.93 21.55
C VAL A 517 1.79 8.96 23.03
N VAL A 518 1.09 8.13 23.78
CA VAL A 518 1.30 8.00 25.23
C VAL A 518 2.01 6.68 25.52
N LEU A 519 3.17 6.78 26.15
CA LEU A 519 3.99 5.65 26.59
C LEU A 519 3.97 5.52 28.10
N PRO A 520 4.25 4.32 28.66
CA PRO A 520 4.52 4.15 30.08
C PRO A 520 5.70 5.01 30.53
N ASP A 521 5.78 5.33 31.85
CA ASP A 521 6.90 6.09 32.39
C ASP A 521 8.26 5.40 32.17
N ARG A 522 8.26 4.07 32.17
CA ARG A 522 9.41 3.22 31.85
C ARG A 522 9.02 2.24 30.74
N PRO A 523 9.10 2.68 29.49
CA PRO A 523 8.73 1.80 28.37
C PRO A 523 9.73 0.65 28.23
N THR A 524 9.22 -0.54 27.98
CA THR A 524 10.02 -1.71 27.63
C THR A 524 10.51 -1.62 26.18
N ALA A 525 11.45 -2.44 25.78
CA ALA A 525 11.88 -2.53 24.38
C ALA A 525 10.70 -2.85 23.43
N GLN A 526 9.73 -3.63 23.91
CA GLN A 526 8.55 -3.98 23.13
C GLN A 526 7.52 -2.85 23.03
N ASP A 527 7.36 -2.03 24.07
CA ASP A 527 6.56 -0.80 23.99
C ASP A 527 7.15 0.15 22.95
N LEU A 528 8.49 0.25 22.94
CA LEU A 528 9.20 1.08 21.96
C LEU A 528 9.15 0.49 20.55
N GLU A 529 9.24 -0.84 20.38
CA GLU A 529 9.04 -1.50 19.09
C GLU A 529 7.61 -1.24 18.58
N ALA A 530 6.59 -1.40 19.43
CA ALA A 530 5.21 -1.11 19.08
C ALA A 530 5.03 0.37 18.68
N TYR A 531 5.63 1.29 19.44
CA TYR A 531 5.62 2.71 19.16
C TYR A 531 6.21 3.04 17.79
N LEU A 532 7.45 2.57 17.53
CA LEU A 532 8.14 2.86 16.27
C LEU A 532 7.43 2.20 15.09
N THR A 533 6.97 0.96 15.23
CA THR A 533 6.28 0.22 14.18
C THR A 533 4.92 0.86 13.85
N MET A 534 4.15 1.30 14.84
CA MET A 534 2.89 2.01 14.60
C MET A 534 3.10 3.37 13.90
N LEU A 535 4.15 4.11 14.27
CA LEU A 535 4.51 5.32 13.52
C LEU A 535 5.00 4.99 12.10
N GLY A 536 5.68 3.87 11.93
CA GLY A 536 6.01 3.33 10.61
C GLY A 536 4.77 3.11 9.75
N HIS A 537 3.75 2.44 10.28
CA HIS A 537 2.48 2.26 9.58
C HIS A 537 1.78 3.59 9.27
N MET A 538 1.83 4.57 10.18
CA MET A 538 1.26 5.90 9.90
C MET A 538 2.00 6.60 8.76
N GLY A 539 3.32 6.47 8.70
CA GLY A 539 4.13 6.91 7.57
C GLY A 539 3.78 6.19 6.26
N GLU A 540 3.60 4.87 6.32
CA GLU A 540 3.14 4.04 5.20
C GLU A 540 1.78 4.51 4.67
N TRP A 541 0.81 4.73 5.56
CA TRP A 541 -0.54 5.13 5.16
C TRP A 541 -0.62 6.55 4.58
N THR A 542 0.19 7.47 5.10
CA THR A 542 0.19 8.87 4.64
C THR A 542 1.19 9.14 3.51
N GLY A 543 2.30 8.40 3.44
CA GLY A 543 3.44 8.72 2.58
C GLY A 543 4.23 9.92 3.05
N PHE A 544 4.12 10.28 4.35
CA PHE A 544 4.78 11.44 4.92
C PHE A 544 5.33 11.15 6.33
N PRO A 545 6.51 11.67 6.70
CA PRO A 545 7.06 11.46 8.04
C PRO A 545 6.26 12.21 9.11
N ALA A 546 6.15 11.61 10.29
CA ALA A 546 5.38 12.08 11.44
C ALA A 546 6.06 13.27 12.17
N LEU A 547 6.43 14.33 11.45
CA LEU A 547 7.28 15.42 11.93
C LEU A 547 6.74 16.16 13.16
N ARG A 548 5.42 16.14 13.37
CA ARG A 548 4.74 16.92 14.40
C ARG A 548 4.04 16.07 15.44
N VAL A 549 4.30 14.77 15.44
CA VAL A 549 3.79 13.87 16.48
C VAL A 549 4.28 14.34 17.85
N GLN A 550 3.41 14.31 18.85
CA GLN A 550 3.78 14.55 20.24
C GLN A 550 3.97 13.22 20.97
N LEU A 551 4.93 13.19 21.86
CA LEU A 551 5.12 12.08 22.78
C LEU A 551 4.82 12.57 24.19
N ALA A 552 3.98 11.84 24.91
CA ALA A 552 3.55 12.19 26.27
C ALA A 552 3.72 10.99 27.22
N ARG A 553 3.82 11.27 28.49
CA ARG A 553 3.67 10.29 29.57
C ARG A 553 2.26 10.38 30.11
N ALA A 554 1.83 9.37 30.86
CA ALA A 554 0.49 9.35 31.44
C ALA A 554 0.16 10.62 32.24
N ALA A 555 1.12 11.17 32.98
CA ALA A 555 0.97 12.40 33.77
C ALA A 555 0.78 13.66 32.91
N ASP A 556 1.29 13.66 31.67
CA ASP A 556 1.30 14.84 30.82
C ASP A 556 0.03 14.97 29.96
N VAL A 557 -0.80 13.91 29.92
CA VAL A 557 -2.00 13.88 29.06
C VAL A 557 -2.97 15.02 29.36
N ALA A 558 -3.15 15.37 30.63
CA ALA A 558 -4.00 16.50 31.02
C ALA A 558 -3.52 17.84 30.45
N ALA A 559 -2.21 18.01 30.29
CA ALA A 559 -1.61 19.23 29.73
C ALA A 559 -1.84 19.36 28.21
N LEU A 560 -2.19 18.28 27.51
CA LEU A 560 -2.54 18.31 26.08
C LEU A 560 -3.89 19.00 25.83
N GLY A 561 -4.65 19.30 26.86
CA GLY A 561 -5.89 20.11 26.82
C GLY A 561 -7.00 19.49 25.96
N GLY A 562 -7.01 18.18 25.74
CA GLY A 562 -8.03 17.50 24.92
C GLY A 562 -8.03 17.87 23.43
N SER A 563 -6.95 18.49 22.94
CA SER A 563 -6.83 18.96 21.56
C SER A 563 -6.30 17.89 20.58
N LYS A 564 -5.83 16.75 21.10
CA LYS A 564 -5.17 15.67 20.36
C LYS A 564 -5.96 14.38 20.39
N ASP A 565 -5.81 13.59 19.34
CA ASP A 565 -6.16 12.18 19.35
C ASP A 565 -4.99 11.39 19.97
N LEU A 566 -5.29 10.40 20.80
CA LEU A 566 -4.29 9.70 21.63
C LEU A 566 -4.10 8.25 21.21
N LEU A 567 -2.88 7.89 20.86
CA LEU A 567 -2.45 6.49 20.70
C LEU A 567 -1.76 6.09 22.02
N VAL A 568 -2.36 5.19 22.77
CA VAL A 568 -1.82 4.71 24.05
C VAL A 568 -1.19 3.34 23.85
N ILE A 569 0.06 3.17 24.27
CA ILE A 569 0.79 1.90 24.20
C ILE A 569 1.17 1.50 25.62
N ASP A 570 0.72 0.32 26.06
CA ASP A 570 0.99 -0.22 27.40
C ASP A 570 1.03 -1.74 27.39
N GLY A 571 2.21 -2.28 27.16
CA GLY A 571 2.44 -3.74 27.07
C GLY A 571 2.29 -4.50 28.38
N ALA A 572 2.13 -3.82 29.49
CA ALA A 572 1.96 -4.44 30.81
C ALA A 572 0.57 -4.24 31.41
N SER A 573 -0.34 -3.56 30.73
CA SER A 573 -1.69 -3.17 31.21
C SER A 573 -1.65 -2.51 32.59
N SER A 574 -0.59 -1.76 32.88
CA SER A 574 -0.33 -1.14 34.17
C SER A 574 -0.49 0.37 34.19
N SER A 575 -0.92 0.96 33.07
CA SER A 575 -1.05 2.40 32.90
C SER A 575 -2.02 3.01 33.91
N PRO A 576 -1.56 3.96 34.75
CA PRO A 576 -2.44 4.72 35.64
C PRO A 576 -3.51 5.49 34.86
N LEU A 577 -3.20 5.88 33.62
CA LEU A 577 -4.12 6.58 32.73
C LEU A 577 -5.31 5.71 32.33
N LEU A 578 -5.07 4.48 31.89
CA LEU A 578 -6.13 3.55 31.55
C LEU A 578 -6.94 3.14 32.79
N ALA A 579 -6.30 3.01 33.93
CA ALA A 579 -7.00 2.79 35.20
C ALA A 579 -7.92 3.98 35.57
N HIS A 580 -7.47 5.21 35.32
CA HIS A 580 -8.29 6.41 35.52
C HIS A 580 -9.48 6.47 34.55
N TRP A 581 -9.32 6.02 33.31
CA TRP A 581 -10.38 5.98 32.30
C TRP A 581 -11.21 4.69 32.30
N ARG A 582 -11.13 3.90 33.36
CA ARG A 582 -11.81 2.60 33.45
C ARG A 582 -13.30 2.64 33.07
N ALA A 583 -13.99 3.72 33.43
CA ALA A 583 -15.41 3.91 33.11
C ALA A 583 -15.69 4.18 31.61
N ALA A 584 -14.70 4.66 30.85
CA ALA A 584 -14.82 4.94 29.44
C ALA A 584 -14.26 3.82 28.55
N LEU A 585 -13.48 2.91 29.14
CA LEU A 585 -12.92 1.78 28.41
C LEU A 585 -14.04 0.81 28.00
N PRO A 586 -14.11 0.41 26.73
CA PRO A 586 -15.09 -0.58 26.26
C PRO A 586 -14.88 -1.95 26.92
N VAL A 587 -13.63 -2.25 27.32
CA VAL A 587 -13.24 -3.51 27.96
C VAL A 587 -12.25 -3.23 29.09
N ALA A 588 -12.50 -3.80 30.28
CA ALA A 588 -11.54 -3.80 31.38
C ALA A 588 -10.60 -5.00 31.24
N ILE A 589 -9.30 -4.76 31.05
CA ILE A 589 -8.27 -5.78 31.01
C ILE A 589 -7.44 -5.66 32.27
N GLY A 590 -7.32 -6.79 33.01
CA GLY A 590 -6.50 -6.87 34.21
C GLY A 590 -7.20 -6.33 35.48
N GLY A 591 -7.59 -7.20 36.34
CA GLY A 591 -7.89 -6.92 37.75
C GLY A 591 -6.83 -7.53 38.63
N PRO A 592 -6.71 -7.15 39.93
CA PRO A 592 -5.81 -7.78 40.86
C PRO A 592 -6.08 -9.28 40.90
N ARG A 593 -5.02 -10.09 40.94
CA ARG A 593 -5.11 -11.54 41.10
C ARG A 593 -6.03 -11.88 42.28
N GLY A 594 -7.24 -12.38 42.00
CA GLY A 594 -8.23 -12.79 43.01
C GLY A 594 -9.63 -12.23 42.88
N ALA A 595 -9.90 -11.28 42.01
CA ALA A 595 -11.28 -10.89 41.66
C ALA A 595 -11.78 -11.80 40.53
N GLY A 596 -12.86 -12.52 40.80
CA GLY A 596 -13.43 -13.54 39.93
C GLY A 596 -13.48 -13.16 38.46
N ALA A 597 -13.07 -14.13 37.71
CA ALA A 597 -13.01 -14.16 36.28
C ALA A 597 -14.35 -13.73 35.68
N THR A 598 -14.38 -12.96 34.58
CA THR A 598 -15.61 -12.43 33.97
C THR A 598 -15.74 -12.95 32.54
N ARG A 599 -16.85 -13.56 32.20
CA ARG A 599 -17.10 -14.21 30.90
C ARG A 599 -17.38 -13.22 29.81
N VAL A 600 -16.80 -13.44 28.62
CA VAL A 600 -17.26 -12.79 27.39
C VAL A 600 -17.82 -13.84 26.44
N ALA A 601 -19.02 -13.60 26.00
CA ALA A 601 -19.60 -14.29 24.87
C ALA A 601 -20.13 -13.19 23.93
N PHE A 602 -19.40 -12.81 22.92
CA PHE A 602 -19.95 -12.02 21.82
C PHE A 602 -19.35 -12.48 20.50
N SER A 603 -20.21 -12.89 19.58
CA SER A 603 -19.97 -12.82 18.15
C SER A 603 -20.44 -11.44 17.66
N VAL A 604 -19.73 -10.84 16.72
CA VAL A 604 -20.26 -9.70 15.97
C VAL A 604 -21.49 -10.20 15.22
N ASP A 605 -22.68 -9.90 15.75
CA ASP A 605 -23.96 -10.33 15.16
C ASP A 605 -24.07 -9.72 13.74
N GLU A 606 -24.57 -10.50 12.79
CA GLU A 606 -24.90 -10.04 11.44
C GLU A 606 -25.80 -8.80 11.42
N ARG A 607 -26.66 -8.64 12.43
CA ARG A 607 -27.49 -7.44 12.62
C ARG A 607 -26.67 -6.17 12.75
N TRP A 608 -25.47 -6.26 13.31
CA TRP A 608 -24.63 -5.10 13.48
C TRP A 608 -23.85 -4.73 12.21
N ARG A 609 -23.45 -5.71 11.42
CA ARG A 609 -22.88 -5.46 10.07
C ARG A 609 -23.83 -4.65 9.18
N ASN A 610 -25.12 -4.75 9.43
CA ASN A 610 -26.17 -4.03 8.70
C ASN A 610 -26.63 -2.73 9.38
N GLY A 611 -25.96 -2.25 10.42
CA GLY A 611 -26.25 -0.96 11.07
C GLY A 611 -27.51 -0.95 11.95
N VAL A 612 -28.06 -2.10 12.32
CA VAL A 612 -29.30 -2.23 13.10
C VAL A 612 -28.98 -2.87 14.47
N GLY A 613 -28.92 -2.05 15.50
CA GLY A 613 -28.87 -2.49 16.90
C GLY A 613 -27.87 -1.73 17.76
N ARG A 614 -28.29 -1.19 18.90
CA ARG A 614 -27.41 -0.73 19.98
C ARG A 614 -27.02 -1.93 20.84
N PRO A 615 -25.74 -2.13 21.16
CA PRO A 615 -25.38 -3.05 22.23
C PRO A 615 -25.71 -2.39 23.58
N ASP A 616 -26.55 -3.04 24.37
CA ASP A 616 -26.78 -2.64 25.76
C ASP A 616 -25.77 -3.37 26.67
N GLY A 617 -24.73 -2.66 27.13
CA GLY A 617 -23.85 -3.11 28.20
C GLY A 617 -22.38 -3.27 27.83
N GLY A 618 -21.51 -3.09 28.81
CA GLY A 618 -20.06 -3.34 28.72
C GLY A 618 -19.74 -4.82 28.59
N ALA A 619 -18.67 -5.14 27.89
CA ALA A 619 -18.14 -6.50 27.84
C ALA A 619 -17.03 -6.69 28.87
N HIS A 620 -17.04 -7.83 29.51
CA HIS A 620 -15.97 -8.27 30.41
C HIS A 620 -15.30 -9.48 29.80
N ILE A 621 -13.97 -9.46 29.64
CA ILE A 621 -13.20 -10.59 29.13
C ILE A 621 -12.64 -11.36 30.30
N GLU A 622 -13.14 -12.58 30.48
CA GLU A 622 -12.56 -13.57 31.40
C GLU A 622 -11.67 -14.51 30.64
N GLN A 623 -10.37 -14.43 30.87
CA GLN A 623 -9.47 -15.41 30.32
C GLN A 623 -8.30 -15.75 31.24
N SER A 624 -8.06 -17.06 31.36
CA SER A 624 -6.85 -17.63 31.91
C SER A 624 -5.82 -17.76 30.78
N GLY A 625 -5.04 -16.71 30.48
CA GLY A 625 -3.96 -16.79 29.50
C GLY A 625 -3.55 -15.43 28.96
N PRO A 626 -2.37 -15.35 28.36
CA PRO A 626 -1.85 -14.10 27.84
C PRO A 626 -2.59 -13.70 26.56
N LEU A 627 -2.92 -12.42 26.46
CA LEU A 627 -3.56 -11.82 25.28
C LEU A 627 -3.09 -10.39 25.06
N ALA A 628 -3.29 -9.92 23.84
CA ALA A 628 -3.09 -8.52 23.47
C ALA A 628 -4.41 -7.94 22.95
N THR A 629 -4.63 -6.64 23.15
CA THR A 629 -5.87 -6.00 22.76
C THR A 629 -5.63 -4.66 22.11
N LEU A 630 -6.50 -4.36 21.16
CA LEU A 630 -6.68 -3.04 20.56
C LEU A 630 -8.06 -2.54 20.99
N ALA A 631 -8.12 -1.37 21.63
CA ALA A 631 -9.38 -0.80 22.10
C ALA A 631 -9.52 0.65 21.68
N GLY A 632 -10.66 1.02 21.08
CA GLY A 632 -10.98 2.36 20.64
C GLY A 632 -12.12 2.96 21.47
N PHE A 633 -12.00 4.23 21.87
CA PHE A 633 -13.07 4.96 22.60
C PHE A 633 -12.91 6.47 22.45
N GLU A 634 -13.92 7.24 22.83
CA GLU A 634 -13.85 8.71 22.85
C GLU A 634 -13.00 9.18 24.04
N LEU A 635 -12.15 10.19 23.83
CA LEU A 635 -11.34 10.75 24.90
C LEU A 635 -12.24 11.36 25.97
N PRO A 636 -12.17 10.89 27.24
CA PRO A 636 -12.98 11.43 28.33
C PRO A 636 -12.84 12.94 28.48
N GLY A 637 -13.97 13.66 28.50
CA GLY A 637 -14.01 15.12 28.59
C GLY A 637 -13.72 15.88 27.30
N SER A 638 -13.46 15.21 26.15
CA SER A 638 -13.10 15.86 24.89
C SER A 638 -13.87 15.28 23.72
N ARG A 639 -15.01 15.89 23.39
CA ARG A 639 -15.88 15.41 22.30
C ARG A 639 -15.18 15.37 20.95
N GLY A 640 -15.39 14.26 20.23
CA GLY A 640 -14.87 14.06 18.88
C GLY A 640 -13.37 13.79 18.85
N ARG A 641 -12.72 13.50 19.99
CA ARG A 641 -11.34 13.07 20.09
C ARG A 641 -11.29 11.58 20.41
N SER A 642 -10.38 10.90 19.76
CA SER A 642 -10.28 9.45 19.81
C SER A 642 -9.10 9.02 20.65
N VAL A 643 -9.29 7.91 21.36
CA VAL A 643 -8.22 7.13 21.96
C VAL A 643 -8.21 5.78 21.30
N VAL A 644 -7.03 5.31 20.90
CA VAL A 644 -6.78 3.91 20.54
C VAL A 644 -5.68 3.40 21.46
N ALA A 645 -5.98 2.35 22.21
CA ALA A 645 -5.06 1.74 23.17
C ALA A 645 -4.61 0.37 22.67
N LEU A 646 -3.29 0.21 22.58
CA LEU A 646 -2.60 -1.07 22.37
C LEU A 646 -2.15 -1.57 23.74
N THR A 647 -2.73 -2.67 24.21
CA THR A 647 -2.42 -3.20 25.54
C THR A 647 -2.17 -4.70 25.48
N ALA A 648 -1.43 -5.21 26.46
CA ALA A 648 -1.19 -6.63 26.60
C ALA A 648 -1.20 -7.03 28.07
N THR A 649 -1.58 -8.27 28.38
CA THR A 649 -1.55 -8.80 29.74
C THR A 649 -0.16 -9.15 30.21
N GLU A 650 0.76 -9.36 29.29
CA GLU A 650 2.17 -9.69 29.55
C GLU A 650 3.08 -8.93 28.56
N PRO A 651 4.25 -8.45 29.01
CA PRO A 651 5.29 -7.99 28.11
C PRO A 651 5.58 -9.10 27.09
N GLY A 652 5.74 -8.78 25.84
CA GLY A 652 5.94 -9.79 24.81
C GLY A 652 4.75 -10.01 23.88
N ARG A 653 3.56 -9.77 24.37
CA ARG A 653 2.34 -9.99 23.57
C ARG A 653 1.99 -8.83 22.66
N LEU A 654 2.54 -7.64 22.86
CA LEU A 654 2.39 -6.54 21.89
C LEU A 654 2.89 -6.91 20.47
N GLY A 655 3.89 -7.80 20.39
CA GLY A 655 4.35 -8.34 19.10
C GLY A 655 3.25 -9.03 18.31
N GLU A 656 2.30 -9.71 18.96
CA GLU A 656 1.16 -10.36 18.30
C GLU A 656 0.22 -9.33 17.66
N LEU A 657 0.05 -8.14 18.28
CA LEU A 657 -0.70 -7.03 17.65
C LEU A 657 0.01 -6.50 16.41
N LEU A 658 1.33 -6.37 16.46
CA LEU A 658 2.11 -5.92 15.30
C LEU A 658 2.01 -6.91 14.14
N ASP A 659 2.02 -8.22 14.44
CA ASP A 659 1.84 -9.27 13.42
C ASP A 659 0.47 -9.20 12.72
N VAL A 660 -0.56 -8.64 13.38
CA VAL A 660 -1.86 -8.40 12.76
C VAL A 660 -1.74 -7.38 11.62
N PHE A 661 -1.02 -6.29 11.84
CA PHE A 661 -0.86 -5.23 10.83
C PHE A 661 0.01 -5.67 9.63
N GLU A 662 0.86 -6.68 9.81
CA GLU A 662 1.70 -7.23 8.74
C GLU A 662 0.94 -8.23 7.83
N LYS A 663 -0.24 -8.72 8.26
CA LYS A 663 -0.98 -9.78 7.57
C LYS A 663 -2.36 -9.29 7.12
N PRO A 664 -2.60 -9.03 5.82
CA PRO A 664 -3.88 -8.50 5.33
C PRO A 664 -5.11 -9.30 5.77
N GLY A 665 -4.99 -10.63 5.85
CA GLY A 665 -6.07 -11.51 6.31
C GLY A 665 -6.45 -11.32 7.78
N LEU A 666 -5.51 -10.87 8.64
CA LEU A 666 -5.76 -10.54 10.04
C LEU A 666 -6.27 -9.10 10.20
N VAL A 667 -5.69 -8.15 9.44
CA VAL A 667 -6.18 -6.76 9.41
C VAL A 667 -7.67 -6.70 9.07
N ALA A 668 -8.12 -7.50 8.10
CA ALA A 668 -9.52 -7.57 7.70
C ALA A 668 -10.47 -8.04 8.82
N GLN A 669 -9.95 -8.74 9.84
CA GLN A 669 -10.71 -9.19 11.00
C GLN A 669 -10.82 -8.13 12.10
N VAL A 670 -9.99 -7.08 12.06
CA VAL A 670 -10.04 -5.96 13.02
C VAL A 670 -11.23 -5.08 12.71
N GLN A 671 -12.22 -5.08 13.57
CA GLN A 671 -13.48 -4.35 13.43
C GLN A 671 -13.98 -3.87 14.82
N GLY A 672 -15.09 -3.12 14.83
CA GLY A 672 -15.72 -2.70 16.08
C GLY A 672 -14.87 -1.71 16.88
N ASP A 673 -14.93 -1.83 18.20
CA ASP A 673 -14.21 -0.97 19.15
C ASP A 673 -13.19 -1.70 20.03
N VAL A 674 -13.22 -3.03 20.00
CA VAL A 674 -12.25 -3.90 20.66
C VAL A 674 -11.85 -5.03 19.73
N ALA A 675 -10.55 -5.25 19.58
CA ALA A 675 -10.01 -6.45 18.95
C ALA A 675 -9.07 -7.15 19.95
N VAL A 676 -9.35 -8.42 20.18
CA VAL A 676 -8.55 -9.31 21.04
C VAL A 676 -7.71 -10.19 20.15
N VAL A 677 -6.40 -10.15 20.36
CA VAL A 677 -5.44 -10.95 19.60
C VAL A 677 -4.85 -12.03 20.50
N ARG A 678 -4.92 -13.26 20.00
CA ARG A 678 -4.42 -14.43 20.71
C ARG A 678 -3.96 -15.51 19.74
N ALA A 679 -2.74 -15.94 19.88
CA ALA A 679 -2.19 -17.08 19.11
C ALA A 679 -2.46 -16.98 17.59
N GLY A 680 -2.37 -15.78 17.02
CA GLY A 680 -2.57 -15.54 15.58
C GLY A 680 -4.03 -15.49 15.13
N THR A 681 -4.99 -15.36 16.05
CA THR A 681 -6.40 -15.09 15.77
C THR A 681 -6.81 -13.71 16.26
N VAL A 682 -7.80 -13.11 15.62
CA VAL A 682 -8.36 -11.80 15.98
C VAL A 682 -9.86 -11.97 16.23
N ASP A 683 -10.28 -11.67 17.46
CA ASP A 683 -11.69 -11.64 17.85
C ASP A 683 -12.13 -10.17 18.04
N SER A 684 -13.00 -9.67 17.19
CA SER A 684 -13.47 -8.29 17.22
C SER A 684 -14.84 -8.16 17.85
N LEU A 685 -14.99 -7.15 18.73
CA LEU A 685 -16.20 -6.89 19.51
C LEU A 685 -16.63 -5.43 19.31
N ARG A 686 -17.92 -5.17 19.58
CA ARG A 686 -18.44 -3.81 19.72
C ARG A 686 -19.29 -3.70 20.97
N VAL A 687 -18.82 -2.87 21.90
CA VAL A 687 -19.37 -2.75 23.25
C VAL A 687 -19.47 -1.32 23.75
N GLY A 688 -18.65 -0.39 23.19
CA GLY A 688 -18.60 1.00 23.59
C GLY A 688 -19.69 1.87 22.94
N GLU A 689 -19.90 3.05 23.47
CA GLU A 689 -20.82 4.02 22.89
C GLU A 689 -20.22 4.66 21.63
N PRO A 690 -21.00 4.74 20.54
CA PRO A 690 -20.52 5.38 19.31
C PRO A 690 -20.55 6.91 19.46
N TYR A 691 -19.51 7.55 18.95
CA TYR A 691 -19.43 9.01 18.79
C TYR A 691 -19.12 9.37 17.33
N VAL A 692 -19.21 10.66 17.03
CA VAL A 692 -19.10 11.13 15.64
C VAL A 692 -17.92 12.07 15.50
N VAL A 693 -17.15 11.86 14.43
CA VAL A 693 -16.06 12.74 13.99
C VAL A 693 -16.38 13.28 12.60
N GLY A 694 -16.01 14.54 12.35
CA GLY A 694 -16.29 15.20 11.08
C GLY A 694 -17.61 15.96 11.09
N PHE A 695 -18.01 16.47 9.92
CA PHE A 695 -19.17 17.34 9.77
C PHE A 695 -20.05 16.88 8.62
N VAL A 696 -21.34 16.71 8.93
CA VAL A 696 -22.38 16.55 7.92
C VAL A 696 -23.21 17.83 7.90
N PRO A 697 -23.41 18.46 6.72
CA PRO A 697 -24.28 19.61 6.59
C PRO A 697 -25.67 19.37 7.19
N TRP A 698 -26.28 20.37 7.77
CA TRP A 698 -27.56 20.22 8.47
C TRP A 698 -28.66 19.61 7.59
N TYR A 699 -28.72 19.99 6.31
CA TYR A 699 -29.65 19.43 5.35
C TYR A 699 -29.43 17.95 5.08
N ALA A 700 -28.18 17.52 5.07
CA ALA A 700 -27.83 16.11 4.91
C ALA A 700 -28.20 15.29 6.17
N ARG A 701 -28.08 15.86 7.37
CA ARG A 701 -28.59 15.23 8.62
C ARG A 701 -30.11 15.07 8.59
N VAL A 702 -30.83 16.10 8.14
CA VAL A 702 -32.28 16.03 7.97
C VAL A 702 -32.65 14.97 6.95
N TRP A 703 -31.94 14.93 5.83
CA TRP A 703 -32.15 13.91 4.79
C TRP A 703 -31.90 12.49 5.30
N THR A 704 -30.77 12.23 5.93
CA THR A 704 -30.44 10.90 6.46
C THR A 704 -31.42 10.45 7.56
N HIS A 705 -31.91 11.39 8.37
CA HIS A 705 -32.96 11.09 9.35
C HIS A 705 -34.30 10.79 8.67
N ALA A 706 -34.70 11.61 7.72
CA ALA A 706 -35.94 11.43 6.96
C ALA A 706 -35.94 10.14 6.13
N ALA A 707 -34.83 9.82 5.47
CA ALA A 707 -34.67 8.61 4.66
C ALA A 707 -34.79 7.32 5.51
N ARG A 708 -34.45 7.36 6.79
CA ARG A 708 -34.63 6.25 7.74
C ARG A 708 -36.08 6.05 8.19
N HIS A 709 -36.94 7.04 7.96
CA HIS A 709 -38.34 7.03 8.33
C HIS A 709 -39.23 7.31 7.11
N PRO A 710 -39.42 6.36 6.20
CA PRO A 710 -40.12 6.57 4.93
C PRO A 710 -41.57 7.03 5.12
N VAL A 711 -42.22 6.66 6.23
CA VAL A 711 -43.57 7.13 6.59
C VAL A 711 -43.59 8.63 6.89
N VAL A 712 -42.56 9.14 7.59
CA VAL A 712 -42.42 10.58 7.89
C VAL A 712 -42.17 11.34 6.60
N LEU A 713 -41.30 10.82 5.73
CA LEU A 713 -41.01 11.42 4.44
C LEU A 713 -42.27 11.51 3.57
N GLY A 714 -43.09 10.45 3.53
CA GLY A 714 -44.37 10.41 2.85
C GLY A 714 -45.35 11.46 3.41
N ALA A 715 -45.45 11.55 4.73
CA ALA A 715 -46.33 12.53 5.38
C ALA A 715 -45.89 13.98 5.10
N VAL A 716 -44.58 14.26 5.16
CA VAL A 716 -44.03 15.58 4.80
C VAL A 716 -44.31 15.90 3.31
N GLY A 717 -44.16 14.94 2.42
CA GLY A 717 -44.45 15.08 1.00
C GLY A 717 -45.93 15.43 0.74
N VAL A 718 -46.85 14.76 1.43
CA VAL A 718 -48.30 15.07 1.35
C VAL A 718 -48.60 16.46 1.87
N VAL A 719 -48.08 16.86 3.00
CA VAL A 719 -48.25 18.20 3.58
C VAL A 719 -47.69 19.27 2.64
N ALA A 720 -46.50 19.08 2.09
CA ALA A 720 -45.91 19.99 1.13
C ALA A 720 -46.75 20.12 -0.16
N GLY A 721 -47.26 19.01 -0.68
CA GLY A 721 -48.17 18.97 -1.82
C GLY A 721 -49.48 19.74 -1.57
N LEU A 722 -50.08 19.57 -0.38
CA LEU A 722 -51.26 20.32 0.03
C LEU A 722 -51.02 21.82 0.12
N LEU A 723 -49.87 22.22 0.72
CA LEU A 723 -49.47 23.64 0.84
C LEU A 723 -49.25 24.28 -0.54
N LEU A 724 -48.62 23.56 -1.47
CA LEU A 724 -48.42 24.02 -2.84
C LEU A 724 -49.75 24.15 -3.58
N ALA A 725 -50.67 23.18 -3.41
CA ALA A 725 -52.01 23.24 -4.00
C ALA A 725 -52.83 24.41 -3.47
N LEU A 726 -52.79 24.65 -2.14
CA LEU A 726 -53.42 25.81 -1.49
C LEU A 726 -52.81 27.13 -1.96
N GLY A 727 -51.50 27.19 -2.08
CA GLY A 727 -50.75 28.32 -2.61
C GLY A 727 -51.16 28.66 -4.05
N ALA A 728 -51.15 27.65 -4.93
CA ALA A 728 -51.59 27.77 -6.32
C ALA A 728 -53.06 28.20 -6.41
N PHE A 729 -53.95 27.61 -5.61
CA PHE A 729 -55.36 27.96 -5.54
C PHE A 729 -55.55 29.43 -5.11
N SER A 730 -54.85 29.88 -4.09
CA SER A 730 -54.91 31.27 -3.61
C SER A 730 -54.42 32.30 -4.66
N VAL A 731 -53.36 31.94 -5.41
CA VAL A 731 -52.85 32.77 -6.51
C VAL A 731 -53.88 32.83 -7.66
N LEU A 732 -54.45 31.68 -8.04
CA LEU A 732 -55.51 31.62 -9.08
C LEU A 732 -56.75 32.42 -8.67
N GLN A 733 -57.17 32.33 -7.40
CA GLN A 733 -58.28 33.17 -6.89
C GLN A 733 -57.97 34.66 -6.97
N ARG A 734 -56.75 35.06 -6.62
CA ARG A 734 -56.35 36.50 -6.74
C ARG A 734 -56.33 36.97 -8.19
N ILE A 735 -55.88 36.13 -9.13
CA ILE A 735 -55.92 36.44 -10.56
C ILE A 735 -57.34 36.51 -11.07
N ALA A 736 -58.20 35.59 -10.67
CA ALA A 736 -59.62 35.59 -11.03
C ALA A 736 -60.38 36.78 -10.45
N ALA A 737 -60.08 37.21 -9.22
CA ALA A 737 -60.67 38.40 -8.61
C ALA A 737 -60.25 39.71 -9.31
N ARG A 738 -58.97 39.78 -9.75
CA ARG A 738 -58.51 40.94 -10.56
C ARG A 738 -59.17 41.00 -11.94
N ARG A 739 -59.43 39.85 -12.55
CA ARG A 739 -60.16 39.83 -13.87
C ARG A 739 -61.64 40.12 -13.77
N ARG A 740 -62.27 39.95 -12.60
CA ARG A 740 -63.67 40.29 -12.37
C ARG A 740 -63.90 41.77 -11.95
N GLY A 741 -62.82 42.47 -11.58
CA GLY A 741 -62.88 43.88 -11.23
C GLY A 741 -62.48 44.84 -12.36
N MET A 742 -62.20 44.31 -13.57
CA MET A 742 -62.12 45.02 -14.81
C MET A 742 -63.46 44.72 -15.64
#